data_ad02ab2f6d217b88c017a7bc7bccda2a
#
_entry.id   ad02ab2f6d217b88c017a7bc7bccda2a
#
_cell.length_a   1.000
_cell.length_b   1.000
_cell.length_c   1.000
_cell.angle_alpha   90.00
_cell.angle_beta   90.00
_cell.angle_gamma   90.00
#
_symmetry.space_group_name_H-M   'P 1'
#
loop_
_entity.id
_entity.type
_entity.pdbx_description
1 polymer ?
#
loop_
_entity_poly.entity_id
_entity_poly.type
_entity_poly.pdbx_seq_one_letter_code
_entity_poly.pdbx_strand_id
1 'polypeptide(L)'
;MARQDLGFPLSMRQAHRYQPMVPSSSSILSPAVRSLPREASLSGVTPSSGGLSISRQGSLAAGGDDVVQFFSTTFYVKETEKARAVVRVVRIGTLQGPCSVEWRTEDSSAQKGKKYKEAKGTIDFGPGESVRSVEVEILDDDSFDSTLDFLVLLENASNCVIDPEGRQCVVMIMDDDIFPSNAFEEELEQQSEDLLYEVGWSLLRAFMWFCYEHVPEIAKKSVAMLLMSMLGNAYYLGTIFIRVYLVDTVLNNTDPSTESRLWFPGDRDSTAVALGLAWILPNFILLGSDWFEMKKLEMGFNIRYHLRVNLFRKYLNYTDKSVSAVPLQDLKISMMEDIPELVSQGYLIIFELWAMMGKIICIAYFMLRKHPFSAIPLFVYPLLIMLYLHFTYTQRLQLMAKEGEGQSATTGTVMQLHKAQGLIQAYGASGYVVHHFEKILRNQRSLTMQLKTFEFWNSQLIPWITLLAIGIYMSLASRVVLHGHTSLGSFLATINVYKDLGDRFSTVLRGFTSLSKSISPLCGLTLQFSLEVDVPARADCFKRREAFALSWIQVQRGRKISMDDIPIVFQDVCVDYSPCMNSATGGLTAHAPQGSIIQIAGPHDSGKGIVLSLLCDALPPSSGSVLVSPHLHLLNVPHVPLFMGSVGVFGNIHVISDAGEYSPAMYARGLRMLQRLRLDKPWIKEMYDSEARALREAAERMGHGSPESKFWCYEEDDDGNNEDEEEEEEEYNPWINRLSTSEKWRLQLARAFLHNPHVLALTRPVQELDEDLRQVILSCFQEFVTARGLDMDHLDVAHRRPRTVIFTTGATDQYDIADYVWRVSPSSGVTVEKRPPRRV
;
A
#
# COMPACT_ATOMS: atom_id res chain seq x y z
N MET A 1 -52.52 34.63 -17.89
CA MET A 1 -52.25 34.80 -19.33
C MET A 1 -50.74 34.67 -19.55
N ALA A 2 -50.41 33.84 -20.54
CA ALA A 2 -49.10 33.55 -21.11
C ALA A 2 -48.13 32.71 -20.27
N ARG A 3 -48.22 31.41 -20.52
CA ARG A 3 -47.10 30.42 -20.42
C ARG A 3 -46.02 30.83 -21.42
N GLN A 4 -44.76 30.75 -21.01
CA GLN A 4 -43.67 30.52 -21.94
C GLN A 4 -42.85 29.36 -21.43
N ASP A 5 -42.96 28.26 -22.14
CA ASP A 5 -42.09 27.11 -22.10
C ASP A 5 -40.70 27.54 -22.54
N LEU A 6 -39.68 27.23 -21.74
CA LEU A 6 -38.30 27.22 -22.17
C LEU A 6 -37.76 25.81 -21.98
N GLY A 7 -37.86 25.06 -23.07
CA GLY A 7 -37.21 23.76 -23.19
C GLY A 7 -35.70 23.91 -23.11
N PHE A 8 -35.08 23.07 -22.27
CA PHE A 8 -33.65 22.84 -22.28
C PHE A 8 -33.32 21.86 -23.40
N PRO A 9 -32.39 22.19 -24.31
CA PRO A 9 -31.86 21.20 -25.22
C PRO A 9 -30.78 20.40 -24.51
N LEU A 10 -31.04 19.10 -24.41
CA LEU A 10 -30.04 18.06 -24.29
C LEU A 10 -29.14 18.11 -25.55
N SER A 11 -27.96 18.66 -25.43
CA SER A 11 -26.81 18.33 -26.28
C SER A 11 -25.70 19.35 -26.05
N MET A 12 -24.75 19.06 -25.23
CA MET A 12 -23.35 19.50 -25.37
C MET A 12 -22.46 18.67 -24.44
N ARG A 13 -22.38 17.39 -24.75
CA ARG A 13 -21.14 16.64 -24.51
C ARG A 13 -20.25 16.84 -25.75
N GLN A 14 -19.62 17.97 -25.82
CA GLN A 14 -18.35 18.12 -26.51
C GLN A 14 -17.33 18.46 -25.46
N ALA A 15 -16.75 17.41 -24.90
CA ALA A 15 -15.50 17.47 -24.21
C ALA A 15 -14.47 18.05 -25.17
N HIS A 16 -14.09 19.29 -24.99
CA HIS A 16 -12.81 19.79 -25.48
C HIS A 16 -11.76 18.87 -24.86
N ARG A 17 -11.22 17.98 -25.68
CA ARG A 17 -9.93 17.33 -25.45
C ARG A 17 -8.88 18.45 -25.36
N TYR A 18 -8.69 18.99 -24.18
CA TYR A 18 -7.38 19.44 -23.79
C TYR A 18 -6.60 18.15 -23.53
N GLN A 19 -5.77 17.76 -24.47
CA GLN A 19 -4.65 16.90 -24.19
C GLN A 19 -3.79 17.66 -23.17
N PRO A 20 -3.66 17.20 -21.93
CA PRO A 20 -2.53 17.63 -21.12
C PRO A 20 -1.31 17.06 -21.84
N MET A 21 -0.35 17.89 -22.19
CA MET A 21 1.02 17.43 -22.40
C MET A 21 1.42 16.70 -21.11
N VAL A 22 1.35 15.39 -21.16
CA VAL A 22 1.89 14.53 -20.13
C VAL A 22 3.39 14.72 -20.18
N PRO A 23 4.06 15.25 -19.15
CA PRO A 23 5.48 15.06 -19.04
C PRO A 23 5.68 13.55 -18.94
N SER A 24 6.40 12.99 -19.87
CA SER A 24 6.83 11.59 -19.89
C SER A 24 7.79 11.35 -18.73
N SER A 25 7.27 11.15 -17.53
CA SER A 25 8.04 10.90 -16.33
C SER A 25 7.29 9.99 -15.38
N SER A 26 6.83 8.86 -15.90
CA SER A 26 6.36 7.77 -15.05
C SER A 26 7.24 6.55 -15.22
N SER A 27 8.53 6.71 -14.96
CA SER A 27 9.33 5.57 -14.54
C SER A 27 9.16 5.43 -13.03
N ILE A 28 7.99 5.01 -12.63
CA ILE A 28 7.73 4.57 -11.28
C ILE A 28 8.62 3.35 -11.07
N LEU A 29 9.42 3.41 -10.06
CA LEU A 29 10.16 2.31 -9.47
C LEU A 29 9.35 1.03 -9.57
N SER A 30 9.75 0.10 -10.41
CA SER A 30 9.25 -1.27 -10.33
C SER A 30 9.46 -1.74 -8.91
N PRO A 31 8.48 -2.37 -8.27
CA PRO A 31 8.66 -2.92 -6.92
C PRO A 31 9.71 -4.04 -6.85
N ALA A 32 10.26 -4.46 -7.99
CA ALA A 32 11.41 -5.34 -8.06
C ALA A 32 12.72 -4.71 -7.57
N VAL A 33 12.73 -3.42 -7.25
CA VAL A 33 13.89 -2.76 -6.64
C VAL A 33 13.71 -2.71 -5.12
N ARG A 34 13.38 -3.84 -4.51
CA ARG A 34 13.89 -4.10 -3.18
C ARG A 34 15.34 -4.46 -3.36
N SER A 35 16.21 -3.57 -2.93
CA SER A 35 17.61 -3.79 -2.80
C SER A 35 17.82 -5.20 -2.21
N LEU A 36 18.54 -6.00 -2.94
CA LEU A 36 19.03 -7.28 -2.47
C LEU A 36 19.57 -7.11 -1.05
N PRO A 37 19.17 -7.93 -0.08
CA PRO A 37 19.84 -7.93 1.21
C PRO A 37 21.31 -8.18 0.95
N ARG A 38 22.10 -7.18 1.20
CA ARG A 38 23.55 -7.33 1.15
C ARG A 38 23.96 -8.17 2.34
N GLU A 39 24.78 -9.15 2.05
CA GLU A 39 25.62 -9.91 2.95
C GLU A 39 25.23 -9.82 4.42
N ALA A 40 24.51 -10.83 4.92
CA ALA A 40 24.42 -11.09 6.34
C ALA A 40 25.86 -11.16 6.87
N SER A 41 26.30 -10.10 7.50
CA SER A 41 27.57 -10.08 8.21
C SER A 41 27.48 -11.19 9.27
N LEU A 42 28.26 -12.24 9.07
CA LEU A 42 28.61 -13.22 10.09
C LEU A 42 29.30 -12.49 11.26
N SER A 43 28.54 -11.96 12.19
CA SER A 43 29.04 -11.46 13.46
C SER A 43 28.14 -11.98 14.58
N GLY A 44 28.48 -13.18 15.02
CA GLY A 44 27.76 -13.81 16.13
C GLY A 44 28.44 -15.09 16.59
N VAL A 45 29.76 -15.13 16.59
CA VAL A 45 30.48 -16.18 17.32
C VAL A 45 31.50 -15.50 18.24
N THR A 46 31.19 -15.49 19.53
CA THR A 46 32.15 -15.22 20.59
C THR A 46 33.34 -16.17 20.45
N PRO A 47 34.60 -15.73 20.59
CA PRO A 47 35.73 -16.62 20.52
C PRO A 47 35.84 -17.40 21.83
N SER A 48 35.40 -18.64 21.84
CA SER A 48 35.94 -19.62 22.77
C SER A 48 37.29 -20.02 22.25
N SER A 49 38.30 -19.85 23.11
CA SER A 49 39.70 -20.24 22.90
C SER A 49 39.81 -21.73 22.59
N GLY A 50 39.86 -22.06 21.35
CA GLY A 50 40.19 -23.38 20.85
C GLY A 50 40.76 -23.24 19.47
N GLY A 51 42.11 -23.31 19.34
CA GLY A 51 42.82 -23.16 18.07
C GLY A 51 42.35 -24.18 17.06
N LEU A 52 41.58 -23.70 16.08
CA LEU A 52 41.34 -24.38 14.84
C LEU A 52 41.89 -23.49 13.74
N SER A 53 42.96 -23.99 13.11
CA SER A 53 43.55 -23.45 11.92
C SER A 53 42.47 -23.24 10.88
N ILE A 54 42.12 -21.98 10.62
CA ILE A 54 41.37 -21.59 9.45
C ILE A 54 42.27 -21.84 8.27
N SER A 55 42.08 -22.96 7.60
CA SER A 55 42.62 -23.19 6.30
C SER A 55 42.11 -22.10 5.37
N ARG A 56 42.97 -21.24 4.90
CA ARG A 56 42.78 -20.40 3.72
C ARG A 56 42.46 -21.30 2.53
N GLN A 57 41.27 -21.72 2.38
CA GLN A 57 40.72 -22.25 1.13
C GLN A 57 39.98 -21.14 0.44
N GLY A 58 40.61 -20.61 -0.56
CA GLY A 58 40.00 -19.61 -1.42
C GLY A 58 41.01 -18.84 -2.25
N SER A 59 42.14 -19.42 -2.63
CA SER A 59 42.73 -18.99 -3.90
C SER A 59 41.87 -19.60 -5.00
N LEU A 60 41.01 -18.82 -5.61
CA LEU A 60 40.39 -19.15 -6.89
C LEU A 60 41.51 -19.38 -7.88
N ALA A 61 41.88 -20.66 -8.03
CA ALA A 61 42.81 -21.10 -9.03
C ALA A 61 42.25 -20.75 -10.41
N ALA A 62 43.08 -20.22 -11.25
CA ALA A 62 42.84 -19.99 -12.68
C ALA A 62 42.51 -21.34 -13.37
N GLY A 63 41.25 -21.74 -13.38
CA GLY A 63 40.76 -22.99 -13.91
C GLY A 63 39.33 -23.23 -13.57
N GLY A 64 38.41 -22.58 -14.26
CA GLY A 64 37.14 -23.14 -14.71
C GLY A 64 36.15 -23.67 -13.70
N ASP A 65 35.97 -23.07 -12.51
CA ASP A 65 34.87 -23.46 -11.63
C ASP A 65 33.54 -23.02 -12.23
N ASP A 66 32.57 -23.95 -12.26
CA ASP A 66 31.22 -23.65 -12.74
C ASP A 66 30.49 -22.76 -11.76
N VAL A 67 29.72 -21.80 -12.27
CA VAL A 67 28.93 -20.84 -11.47
C VAL A 67 27.46 -21.24 -11.53
N VAL A 68 26.79 -21.26 -10.37
CA VAL A 68 25.37 -21.56 -10.26
C VAL A 68 24.61 -20.30 -9.76
N GLN A 69 23.48 -20.04 -10.40
CA GLN A 69 22.64 -18.89 -10.09
C GLN A 69 21.18 -19.15 -10.45
N PHE A 70 20.27 -18.31 -9.95
CA PHE A 70 18.93 -18.25 -10.50
C PHE A 70 18.91 -17.71 -11.93
N PHE A 71 18.00 -18.25 -12.72
CA PHE A 71 17.81 -17.83 -14.12
C PHE A 71 17.29 -16.40 -14.24
N SER A 72 16.58 -15.92 -13.23
CA SER A 72 16.05 -14.56 -13.12
C SER A 72 16.06 -14.11 -11.66
N THR A 73 16.06 -12.81 -11.45
CA THR A 73 15.88 -12.19 -10.13
C THR A 73 14.41 -12.23 -9.69
N THR A 74 13.47 -12.35 -10.62
CA THR A 74 12.03 -12.36 -10.32
C THR A 74 11.34 -13.44 -11.14
N PHE A 75 10.45 -14.21 -10.50
CA PHE A 75 9.55 -15.18 -11.10
C PHE A 75 8.11 -14.81 -10.78
N TYR A 76 7.17 -15.26 -11.61
CA TYR A 76 5.76 -14.95 -11.48
C TYR A 76 4.96 -16.23 -11.47
N VAL A 77 3.97 -16.32 -10.59
CA VAL A 77 3.01 -17.42 -10.50
C VAL A 77 1.62 -16.86 -10.28
N LYS A 78 0.60 -17.45 -10.91
CA LYS A 78 -0.79 -17.11 -10.65
C LYS A 78 -1.31 -18.03 -9.55
N GLU A 79 -2.05 -17.48 -8.60
CA GLU A 79 -2.76 -18.21 -7.57
C GLU A 79 -3.92 -18.95 -8.23
N THR A 80 -3.83 -20.25 -8.29
CA THR A 80 -4.88 -21.14 -8.84
C THR A 80 -4.76 -22.48 -8.14
N GLU A 81 -5.83 -23.29 -8.16
CA GLU A 81 -5.81 -24.64 -7.59
C GLU A 81 -4.59 -25.43 -8.09
N LYS A 82 -3.76 -25.89 -7.16
CA LYS A 82 -2.53 -26.67 -7.41
C LYS A 82 -1.45 -25.94 -8.22
N ALA A 83 -1.43 -24.62 -8.18
CA ALA A 83 -0.36 -23.85 -8.81
C ALA A 83 0.99 -24.19 -8.19
N ARG A 84 2.02 -24.22 -9.03
CA ARG A 84 3.40 -24.40 -8.61
C ARG A 84 4.27 -23.32 -9.20
N ALA A 85 5.00 -22.62 -8.36
CA ALA A 85 6.03 -21.70 -8.79
C ALA A 85 7.24 -22.50 -9.30
N VAL A 86 7.50 -22.42 -10.60
CA VAL A 86 8.65 -23.09 -11.23
C VAL A 86 9.82 -22.11 -11.27
N VAL A 87 10.76 -22.27 -10.36
CA VAL A 87 11.98 -21.47 -10.26
C VAL A 87 13.12 -22.20 -10.94
N ARG A 88 13.75 -21.56 -11.94
CA ARG A 88 14.86 -22.19 -12.68
C ARG A 88 16.19 -21.72 -12.16
N VAL A 89 17.12 -22.67 -12.04
CA VAL A 89 18.50 -22.47 -11.65
C VAL A 89 19.40 -22.88 -12.81
N VAL A 90 20.39 -22.06 -13.11
CA VAL A 90 21.31 -22.24 -14.25
C VAL A 90 22.72 -22.43 -13.74
N ARG A 91 23.39 -23.42 -14.31
CA ARG A 91 24.80 -23.66 -14.19
C ARG A 91 25.53 -23.15 -15.42
N ILE A 92 26.54 -22.32 -15.22
CA ILE A 92 27.33 -21.65 -16.27
C ILE A 92 28.76 -22.09 -16.13
N GLY A 93 29.42 -22.38 -17.22
CA GLY A 93 30.84 -22.75 -17.23
C GLY A 93 31.15 -23.94 -18.10
N THR A 94 32.05 -24.82 -17.66
CA THR A 94 32.53 -26.00 -18.43
C THR A 94 31.60 -27.19 -18.39
N LEU A 95 30.74 -27.31 -17.40
CA LEU A 95 29.77 -28.39 -17.16
C LEU A 95 30.40 -29.79 -17.04
N GLN A 96 31.68 -29.91 -16.70
CA GLN A 96 32.44 -31.18 -16.80
C GLN A 96 32.23 -32.14 -15.63
N GLY A 97 31.88 -31.66 -14.46
CA GLY A 97 31.69 -32.50 -13.25
C GLY A 97 30.26 -32.44 -12.69
N PRO A 98 29.89 -33.27 -11.74
CA PRO A 98 28.68 -33.10 -10.95
C PRO A 98 28.89 -31.95 -9.95
N CYS A 99 27.82 -31.14 -9.73
CA CYS A 99 27.79 -30.14 -8.67
C CYS A 99 26.42 -30.12 -8.00
N SER A 100 26.39 -29.68 -6.75
CA SER A 100 25.13 -29.54 -6.00
C SER A 100 25.05 -28.24 -5.24
N VAL A 101 23.85 -27.73 -5.07
CA VAL A 101 23.53 -26.50 -4.34
C VAL A 101 22.27 -26.74 -3.53
N GLU A 102 22.27 -26.30 -2.28
CA GLU A 102 21.07 -26.30 -1.44
C GLU A 102 20.23 -25.06 -1.70
N TRP A 103 18.92 -25.19 -1.54
CA TRP A 103 18.00 -24.09 -1.66
C TRP A 103 16.94 -24.16 -0.57
N ARG A 104 16.39 -22.97 -0.22
CA ARG A 104 15.27 -22.83 0.72
C ARG A 104 14.40 -21.63 0.37
N THR A 105 13.14 -21.69 0.83
CA THR A 105 12.22 -20.57 0.77
C THR A 105 12.31 -19.73 2.05
N GLU A 106 12.09 -18.42 1.93
CA GLU A 106 12.05 -17.49 3.06
C GLU A 106 10.86 -16.53 2.91
N ASP A 107 10.18 -16.25 4.03
CA ASP A 107 9.02 -15.36 4.07
C ASP A 107 9.41 -13.91 3.72
N SER A 108 8.57 -13.26 2.93
CA SER A 108 8.60 -11.82 2.69
C SER A 108 7.21 -11.25 2.98
N SER A 109 6.46 -10.81 1.98
CA SER A 109 5.07 -10.41 2.17
C SER A 109 4.13 -11.62 2.22
N ALA A 110 4.43 -12.70 1.50
CA ALA A 110 3.74 -13.97 1.59
C ALA A 110 4.28 -14.81 2.75
N GLN A 111 3.39 -15.36 3.58
CA GLN A 111 3.73 -16.17 4.74
C GLN A 111 3.61 -17.67 4.42
N LYS A 112 4.60 -18.46 4.86
CA LYS A 112 4.56 -19.90 4.75
C LYS A 112 3.36 -20.50 5.46
N GLY A 113 2.76 -21.53 4.85
CA GLY A 113 1.59 -22.19 5.39
C GLY A 113 0.27 -21.46 5.20
N LYS A 114 0.28 -20.23 4.64
CA LYS A 114 -0.89 -19.48 4.21
C LYS A 114 -0.95 -19.38 2.69
N LYS A 115 0.05 -18.76 2.06
CA LYS A 115 0.10 -18.54 0.60
C LYS A 115 1.04 -19.48 -0.15
N TYR A 116 2.01 -20.06 0.53
CA TYR A 116 2.89 -21.06 -0.05
C TYR A 116 3.34 -22.09 0.98
N LYS A 117 3.77 -23.25 0.52
CA LYS A 117 4.30 -24.32 1.36
C LYS A 117 5.81 -24.18 1.49
N GLU A 118 6.32 -24.09 2.73
CA GLU A 118 7.75 -24.07 2.98
C GLU A 118 8.44 -25.24 2.28
N ALA A 119 9.46 -24.94 1.50
CA ALA A 119 10.20 -25.92 0.74
C ALA A 119 11.70 -25.67 0.85
N LYS A 120 12.44 -26.76 0.94
CA LYS A 120 13.90 -26.76 0.93
C LYS A 120 14.39 -28.06 0.29
N GLY A 121 15.57 -28.07 -0.29
CA GLY A 121 16.12 -29.25 -0.93
C GLY A 121 17.49 -29.01 -1.53
N THR A 122 17.99 -30.01 -2.21
CA THR A 122 19.27 -29.95 -2.91
C THR A 122 19.01 -30.07 -4.41
N ILE A 123 19.71 -29.28 -5.20
CA ILE A 123 19.71 -29.30 -6.66
C ILE A 123 21.00 -29.97 -7.11
N ASP A 124 20.90 -31.14 -7.71
CA ASP A 124 22.04 -31.87 -8.25
C ASP A 124 22.11 -31.67 -9.75
N PHE A 125 23.24 -31.18 -10.24
CA PHE A 125 23.54 -31.07 -11.67
C PHE A 125 24.48 -32.19 -12.09
N GLY A 126 24.03 -33.00 -13.06
CA GLY A 126 24.87 -33.96 -13.70
C GLY A 126 25.87 -33.34 -14.69
N PRO A 127 26.85 -34.12 -15.18
CA PRO A 127 27.77 -33.66 -16.23
C PRO A 127 26.97 -33.25 -17.49
N GLY A 128 27.23 -32.07 -18.03
CA GLY A 128 26.56 -31.55 -19.22
C GLY A 128 25.18 -30.93 -18.96
N GLU A 129 24.68 -30.92 -17.72
CA GLU A 129 23.43 -30.26 -17.35
C GLU A 129 23.66 -28.81 -17.00
N SER A 130 22.88 -27.91 -17.66
CA SER A 130 22.98 -26.46 -17.50
C SER A 130 21.79 -25.81 -16.81
N VAL A 131 20.63 -26.46 -16.80
CA VAL A 131 19.39 -25.88 -16.25
C VAL A 131 18.66 -26.95 -15.43
N ARG A 132 18.25 -26.58 -14.23
CA ARG A 132 17.36 -27.34 -13.35
C ARG A 132 16.23 -26.44 -12.86
N SER A 133 15.10 -27.04 -12.57
CA SER A 133 13.93 -26.33 -12.00
C SER A 133 13.60 -26.86 -10.62
N VAL A 134 13.17 -25.95 -9.77
CA VAL A 134 12.64 -26.22 -8.44
C VAL A 134 11.16 -25.80 -8.44
N GLU A 135 10.33 -26.60 -7.82
CA GLU A 135 8.90 -26.32 -7.72
C GLU A 135 8.53 -26.00 -6.27
N VAL A 136 7.83 -24.91 -6.06
CA VAL A 136 7.24 -24.52 -4.78
C VAL A 136 5.73 -24.52 -4.93
N GLU A 137 5.03 -25.27 -4.09
CA GLU A 137 3.56 -25.38 -4.10
C GLU A 137 2.95 -24.08 -3.54
N ILE A 138 2.03 -23.48 -4.30
CA ILE A 138 1.25 -22.30 -3.90
C ILE A 138 -0.06 -22.79 -3.31
N LEU A 139 -0.50 -22.15 -2.26
CA LEU A 139 -1.77 -22.42 -1.60
C LEU A 139 -2.78 -21.40 -2.11
N ASP A 140 -3.85 -21.93 -2.68
CA ASP A 140 -4.98 -21.17 -3.19
C ASP A 140 -5.95 -20.88 -2.05
N ASP A 141 -6.40 -19.66 -1.89
CA ASP A 141 -7.47 -19.29 -0.96
C ASP A 141 -8.41 -18.28 -1.65
N ASP A 142 -9.67 -18.22 -1.23
CA ASP A 142 -10.70 -17.31 -1.79
C ASP A 142 -10.61 -15.89 -1.20
N SER A 143 -9.42 -15.46 -0.74
CA SER A 143 -9.21 -14.18 -0.07
C SER A 143 -8.47 -13.21 -0.95
N PHE A 144 -9.09 -12.05 -1.20
CA PHE A 144 -8.38 -10.97 -1.87
C PHE A 144 -7.11 -10.56 -1.12
N ASP A 145 -5.98 -10.62 -1.81
CA ASP A 145 -4.72 -10.05 -1.41
C ASP A 145 -4.12 -9.19 -2.54
N SER A 146 -3.34 -8.20 -2.21
CA SER A 146 -2.50 -7.54 -3.22
C SER A 146 -1.38 -8.49 -3.61
N THR A 147 -0.76 -8.31 -4.78
CA THR A 147 0.38 -9.13 -5.20
C THR A 147 1.39 -9.32 -4.08
N LEU A 148 1.55 -10.56 -3.63
CA LEU A 148 2.44 -10.96 -2.56
C LEU A 148 3.72 -11.57 -3.13
N ASP A 149 4.79 -11.62 -2.33
CA ASP A 149 6.07 -12.17 -2.73
C ASP A 149 6.75 -12.97 -1.60
N PHE A 150 7.52 -13.97 -1.98
CA PHE A 150 8.43 -14.70 -1.11
C PHE A 150 9.80 -14.87 -1.76
N LEU A 151 10.81 -15.17 -0.97
CA LEU A 151 12.18 -15.32 -1.43
C LEU A 151 12.57 -16.78 -1.57
N VAL A 152 13.41 -17.07 -2.57
CA VAL A 152 14.10 -18.34 -2.68
C VAL A 152 15.61 -18.07 -2.69
N LEU A 153 16.36 -18.80 -1.86
CA LEU A 153 17.79 -18.60 -1.61
C LEU A 153 18.58 -19.84 -2.01
N LEU A 154 19.76 -19.63 -2.58
CA LEU A 154 20.76 -20.67 -2.80
C LEU A 154 21.82 -20.61 -1.70
N GLU A 155 22.17 -21.76 -1.13
CA GLU A 155 23.15 -21.89 -0.05
C GLU A 155 24.03 -23.13 -0.30
N ASN A 156 25.15 -23.25 0.40
CA ASN A 156 25.99 -24.45 0.49
C ASN A 156 26.33 -25.14 -0.85
N ALA A 157 27.04 -24.43 -1.74
CA ALA A 157 27.46 -24.98 -3.01
C ALA A 157 28.59 -26.01 -2.84
N SER A 158 28.52 -27.14 -3.57
CA SER A 158 29.54 -28.17 -3.66
C SER A 158 30.03 -28.34 -5.10
N ASN A 159 31.34 -28.22 -5.34
CA ASN A 159 31.97 -28.27 -6.66
C ASN A 159 31.51 -27.17 -7.64
N CYS A 160 31.00 -26.05 -7.12
CA CYS A 160 30.64 -24.87 -7.89
C CYS A 160 30.65 -23.62 -6.99
N VAL A 161 30.54 -22.46 -7.61
CA VAL A 161 30.45 -21.16 -6.91
C VAL A 161 29.07 -20.59 -7.13
N ILE A 162 28.43 -20.06 -6.09
CA ILE A 162 27.18 -19.34 -6.24
C ILE A 162 27.50 -17.90 -6.64
N ASP A 163 26.85 -17.41 -7.69
CA ASP A 163 26.95 -16.01 -8.07
C ASP A 163 26.33 -15.11 -6.98
N PRO A 164 27.05 -14.14 -6.42
CA PRO A 164 26.55 -13.26 -5.38
C PRO A 164 25.29 -12.47 -5.82
N GLU A 165 25.23 -12.03 -7.08
CA GLU A 165 24.10 -11.29 -7.64
C GLU A 165 22.91 -12.20 -7.98
N GLY A 166 23.13 -13.48 -8.27
CA GLY A 166 22.13 -14.48 -8.60
C GLY A 166 21.83 -15.48 -7.47
N ARG A 167 22.22 -15.20 -6.22
CA ARG A 167 22.03 -16.09 -5.05
C ARG A 167 20.58 -16.17 -4.60
N GLN A 168 19.79 -15.12 -4.82
CA GLN A 168 18.40 -15.04 -4.40
C GLN A 168 17.50 -14.61 -5.54
N CYS A 169 16.25 -15.05 -5.49
CA CYS A 169 15.19 -14.56 -6.36
C CYS A 169 13.90 -14.31 -5.60
N VAL A 170 13.08 -13.43 -6.14
CA VAL A 170 11.75 -13.09 -5.64
C VAL A 170 10.73 -13.85 -6.46
N VAL A 171 9.77 -14.51 -5.82
CA VAL A 171 8.62 -15.14 -6.49
C VAL A 171 7.39 -14.31 -6.17
N MET A 172 6.82 -13.67 -7.19
CA MET A 172 5.60 -12.88 -7.08
C MET A 172 4.37 -13.76 -7.31
N ILE A 173 3.46 -13.78 -6.35
CA ILE A 173 2.17 -14.46 -6.41
C ILE A 173 1.14 -13.43 -6.91
N MET A 174 0.51 -13.73 -8.03
CA MET A 174 -0.59 -12.92 -8.58
C MET A 174 -1.90 -13.51 -8.10
N ASP A 175 -2.58 -12.77 -7.24
CA ASP A 175 -3.92 -13.05 -6.77
C ASP A 175 -4.94 -12.88 -7.90
N ASP A 176 -5.95 -13.74 -7.98
CA ASP A 176 -7.06 -13.67 -8.95
C ASP A 176 -8.40 -13.37 -8.29
N ASP A 177 -8.41 -13.12 -6.98
CA ASP A 177 -9.60 -12.76 -6.24
C ASP A 177 -9.93 -11.27 -6.30
N ILE A 178 -11.22 -10.97 -6.15
CA ILE A 178 -11.76 -9.61 -6.22
C ILE A 178 -12.15 -9.13 -4.81
N PHE A 179 -11.78 -7.88 -4.50
CA PHE A 179 -12.17 -7.24 -3.24
C PHE A 179 -13.62 -6.75 -3.26
N PRO A 180 -14.43 -6.98 -2.23
CA PRO A 180 -14.17 -7.81 -1.04
C PRO A 180 -14.58 -9.29 -1.24
N SER A 181 -15.11 -9.66 -2.37
CA SER A 181 -15.53 -11.01 -2.75
C SER A 181 -15.78 -11.10 -4.25
N ASN A 182 -15.52 -12.27 -4.84
CA ASN A 182 -15.72 -12.58 -6.27
C ASN A 182 -17.20 -12.48 -6.73
N ALA A 183 -18.14 -12.36 -5.79
CA ALA A 183 -19.56 -12.21 -6.10
C ALA A 183 -19.92 -10.91 -6.83
N PHE A 184 -19.02 -9.94 -6.92
CA PHE A 184 -19.24 -8.62 -7.52
C PHE A 184 -18.45 -8.40 -8.82
N GLU A 185 -18.00 -9.47 -9.47
CA GLU A 185 -17.20 -9.39 -10.70
C GLU A 185 -17.95 -8.71 -11.84
N GLU A 186 -19.24 -9.06 -12.06
CA GLU A 186 -20.05 -8.50 -13.13
C GLU A 186 -20.28 -6.98 -12.98
N GLU A 187 -20.49 -6.50 -11.77
CA GLU A 187 -20.69 -5.08 -11.47
C GLU A 187 -19.38 -4.28 -11.61
N LEU A 188 -18.25 -4.89 -11.29
CA LEU A 188 -16.93 -4.26 -11.37
C LEU A 188 -16.39 -4.21 -12.80
N GLU A 189 -16.70 -5.17 -13.67
CA GLU A 189 -16.32 -5.11 -15.08
C GLU A 189 -16.88 -3.88 -15.80
N GLN A 190 -18.06 -3.41 -15.39
CA GLN A 190 -18.67 -2.21 -15.94
C GLN A 190 -18.06 -0.91 -15.43
N GLN A 191 -17.21 -0.95 -14.42
CA GLN A 191 -16.54 0.20 -13.78
C GLN A 191 -17.48 1.38 -13.46
N SER A 192 -18.73 1.08 -13.11
CA SER A 192 -19.78 2.07 -12.82
C SER A 192 -20.01 2.16 -11.32
N GLU A 193 -19.75 3.33 -10.74
CA GLU A 193 -20.07 3.60 -9.34
C GLU A 193 -21.55 3.43 -9.03
N ASP A 194 -22.44 3.82 -9.95
CA ASP A 194 -23.89 3.76 -9.77
C ASP A 194 -24.37 2.32 -9.52
N LEU A 195 -23.80 1.34 -10.21
CA LEU A 195 -24.16 -0.07 -10.03
C LEU A 195 -23.70 -0.60 -8.67
N LEU A 196 -22.50 -0.21 -8.21
CA LEU A 196 -22.02 -0.58 -6.89
C LEU A 196 -22.84 0.01 -5.76
N TYR A 197 -23.41 1.22 -5.96
CA TYR A 197 -24.34 1.81 -4.99
C TYR A 197 -25.64 1.03 -4.88
N GLU A 198 -26.16 0.46 -5.97
CA GLU A 198 -27.38 -0.36 -5.95
C GLU A 198 -27.19 -1.62 -5.08
N VAL A 199 -26.02 -2.25 -5.14
CA VAL A 199 -25.68 -3.43 -4.33
C VAL A 199 -24.99 -3.08 -3.00
N GLY A 200 -24.94 -1.81 -2.61
CA GLY A 200 -24.14 -1.28 -1.50
C GLY A 200 -24.31 -2.02 -0.16
N TRP A 201 -25.51 -2.48 0.20
CA TRP A 201 -25.73 -3.26 1.41
C TRP A 201 -25.17 -4.68 1.33
N SER A 202 -25.21 -5.32 0.18
CA SER A 202 -24.60 -6.64 -0.02
C SER A 202 -23.09 -6.53 -0.05
N LEU A 203 -22.56 -5.46 -0.65
CA LEU A 203 -21.14 -5.13 -0.66
C LEU A 203 -20.61 -4.88 0.76
N LEU A 204 -21.34 -4.10 1.57
CA LEU A 204 -20.99 -3.86 2.97
C LEU A 204 -21.00 -5.15 3.80
N ARG A 205 -21.97 -6.03 3.58
CA ARG A 205 -22.01 -7.34 4.24
C ARG A 205 -20.80 -8.20 3.85
N ALA A 206 -20.43 -8.23 2.57
CA ALA A 206 -19.25 -8.96 2.09
C ALA A 206 -17.96 -8.38 2.70
N PHE A 207 -17.84 -7.05 2.76
CA PHE A 207 -16.73 -6.40 3.43
C PHE A 207 -16.62 -6.76 4.93
N MET A 208 -17.74 -6.80 5.64
CA MET A 208 -17.75 -7.23 7.04
C MET A 208 -17.28 -8.67 7.21
N TRP A 209 -17.72 -9.54 6.29
CA TRP A 209 -17.28 -10.93 6.28
C TRP A 209 -15.79 -11.05 5.97
N PHE A 210 -15.32 -10.31 4.97
CA PHE A 210 -13.90 -10.20 4.63
C PHE A 210 -13.06 -9.78 5.85
N CYS A 211 -13.45 -8.72 6.57
CA CYS A 211 -12.73 -8.30 7.77
C CYS A 211 -12.70 -9.36 8.87
N TYR A 212 -13.80 -10.12 9.03
CA TYR A 212 -13.90 -11.17 10.03
C TYR A 212 -13.02 -12.39 9.72
N GLU A 213 -12.98 -12.82 8.47
CA GLU A 213 -12.35 -14.08 8.04
C GLU A 213 -10.87 -13.89 7.66
N HIS A 214 -10.55 -12.85 6.90
CA HIS A 214 -9.25 -12.70 6.25
C HIS A 214 -8.27 -11.79 7.00
N VAL A 215 -8.78 -10.81 7.79
CA VAL A 215 -7.87 -9.99 8.58
C VAL A 215 -7.37 -10.77 9.80
N PRO A 216 -6.04 -10.89 9.98
CA PRO A 216 -5.47 -11.70 11.06
C PRO A 216 -6.00 -11.32 12.45
N GLU A 217 -6.35 -12.34 13.25
CA GLU A 217 -6.82 -12.23 14.64
C GLU A 217 -8.19 -11.54 14.85
N ILE A 218 -8.77 -10.88 13.84
CA ILE A 218 -10.02 -10.13 14.02
C ILE A 218 -11.18 -11.02 14.43
N ALA A 219 -11.29 -12.25 13.91
CA ALA A 219 -12.36 -13.18 14.29
C ALA A 219 -12.42 -13.43 15.82
N LYS A 220 -11.27 -13.73 16.42
CA LYS A 220 -11.17 -13.98 17.89
C LYS A 220 -11.47 -12.71 18.68
N LYS A 221 -10.93 -11.58 18.25
CA LYS A 221 -11.13 -10.27 18.89
C LYS A 221 -12.59 -9.82 18.82
N SER A 222 -13.25 -10.05 17.68
CA SER A 222 -14.68 -9.73 17.49
C SER A 222 -15.58 -10.55 18.43
N VAL A 223 -15.33 -11.84 18.57
CA VAL A 223 -16.08 -12.68 19.53
C VAL A 223 -15.86 -12.21 20.95
N ALA A 224 -14.63 -11.88 21.33
CA ALA A 224 -14.33 -11.34 22.66
C ALA A 224 -15.11 -10.03 22.92
N MET A 225 -15.14 -9.11 21.94
CA MET A 225 -15.87 -7.84 22.05
C MET A 225 -17.37 -8.03 22.18
N LEU A 226 -17.97 -8.97 21.43
CA LEU A 226 -19.38 -9.33 21.58
C LEU A 226 -19.71 -9.87 22.96
N LEU A 227 -18.83 -10.67 23.55
CA LEU A 227 -19.02 -11.20 24.91
C LEU A 227 -18.86 -10.11 25.98
N MET A 228 -17.88 -9.22 25.83
CA MET A 228 -17.65 -8.11 26.76
C MET A 228 -18.84 -7.13 26.77
N SER A 229 -19.42 -6.85 25.61
CA SER A 229 -20.61 -5.99 25.53
C SER A 229 -21.81 -6.57 26.26
N MET A 230 -21.93 -7.92 26.39
CA MET A 230 -22.99 -8.57 27.16
C MET A 230 -22.85 -8.34 28.67
N LEU A 231 -21.61 -8.16 29.18
CA LEU A 231 -21.39 -7.82 30.59
C LEU A 231 -22.02 -6.46 30.94
N GLY A 232 -21.84 -5.47 30.08
CA GLY A 232 -22.48 -4.16 30.20
C GLY A 232 -24.02 -4.24 30.16
N ASN A 233 -24.59 -5.14 29.36
CA ASN A 233 -26.03 -5.36 29.29
C ASN A 233 -26.57 -6.02 30.57
N ALA A 234 -25.83 -6.98 31.13
CA ALA A 234 -26.20 -7.62 32.39
C ALA A 234 -26.21 -6.61 33.57
N TYR A 235 -25.17 -5.77 33.64
CA TYR A 235 -25.12 -4.68 34.60
C TYR A 235 -26.28 -3.70 34.44
N TYR A 236 -26.58 -3.28 33.18
CA TYR A 236 -27.70 -2.39 32.90
C TYR A 236 -29.05 -2.97 33.39
N LEU A 237 -29.31 -4.26 33.14
CA LEU A 237 -30.48 -4.94 33.68
C LEU A 237 -30.53 -4.90 35.20
N GLY A 238 -29.40 -5.16 35.86
CA GLY A 238 -29.28 -5.05 37.32
C GLY A 238 -29.63 -3.66 37.85
N THR A 239 -29.17 -2.61 37.17
CA THR A 239 -29.47 -1.22 37.61
C THR A 239 -30.94 -0.87 37.52
N ILE A 240 -31.71 -1.41 36.55
CA ILE A 240 -33.17 -1.24 36.49
C ILE A 240 -33.84 -1.83 37.73
N PHE A 241 -33.45 -3.06 38.09
CA PHE A 241 -34.01 -3.71 39.27
C PHE A 241 -33.64 -3.02 40.57
N ILE A 242 -32.38 -2.57 40.70
CA ILE A 242 -31.92 -1.82 41.88
C ILE A 242 -32.69 -0.53 42.08
N ARG A 243 -33.00 0.22 41.01
CA ARG A 243 -33.83 1.44 41.06
C ARG A 243 -35.22 1.15 41.55
N VAL A 244 -35.88 0.11 41.03
CA VAL A 244 -37.24 -0.27 41.47
C VAL A 244 -37.23 -0.69 42.91
N TYR A 245 -36.27 -1.53 43.34
CA TYR A 245 -36.16 -2.02 44.70
C TYR A 245 -35.90 -0.89 45.72
N LEU A 246 -35.04 0.07 45.34
CA LEU A 246 -34.76 1.25 46.18
C LEU A 246 -36.02 2.05 46.47
N VAL A 247 -36.83 2.34 45.46
CA VAL A 247 -38.04 3.18 45.63
C VAL A 247 -39.18 2.40 46.28
N ASP A 248 -39.43 1.17 45.85
CA ASP A 248 -40.60 0.39 46.32
C ASP A 248 -40.38 -0.27 47.67
N THR A 249 -39.11 -0.59 48.06
CA THR A 249 -38.85 -1.34 49.29
C THR A 249 -38.11 -0.50 50.31
N VAL A 250 -37.02 0.14 49.94
CA VAL A 250 -36.14 0.84 50.89
C VAL A 250 -36.73 2.19 51.31
N LEU A 251 -37.21 2.98 50.36
CA LEU A 251 -37.78 4.32 50.61
C LEU A 251 -39.23 4.30 51.00
N ASN A 252 -39.95 3.16 50.82
CA ASN A 252 -41.35 3.05 51.18
C ASN A 252 -41.50 2.74 52.69
N ASN A 253 -41.89 3.76 53.48
CA ASN A 253 -42.05 3.70 54.92
C ASN A 253 -43.49 3.45 55.32
N THR A 254 -44.43 3.37 54.37
CA THR A 254 -45.89 3.29 54.72
C THR A 254 -46.36 1.87 54.91
N ASP A 255 -45.65 0.85 54.36
CA ASP A 255 -46.06 -0.55 54.45
C ASP A 255 -45.14 -1.35 55.37
N PRO A 256 -45.63 -1.91 56.50
CA PRO A 256 -44.79 -2.70 57.43
C PRO A 256 -44.26 -4.01 56.77
N SER A 257 -44.94 -4.52 55.73
CA SER A 257 -44.46 -5.71 55.00
C SER A 257 -43.16 -5.51 54.24
N THR A 258 -42.71 -4.27 54.01
CA THR A 258 -41.45 -3.94 53.32
C THR A 258 -40.20 -4.24 54.16
N GLU A 259 -40.29 -4.20 55.49
CA GLU A 259 -39.17 -4.48 56.38
C GLU A 259 -38.65 -5.94 56.26
N SER A 260 -39.56 -6.87 56.03
CA SER A 260 -39.18 -8.28 55.82
C SER A 260 -38.53 -8.56 54.49
N ARG A 261 -38.64 -7.63 53.51
CA ARG A 261 -38.07 -7.73 52.16
C ARG A 261 -36.76 -6.99 51.97
N LEU A 262 -36.25 -6.31 53.04
CA LEU A 262 -34.96 -5.66 53.02
C LEU A 262 -33.83 -6.69 52.98
N TRP A 263 -32.70 -6.38 52.28
CA TRP A 263 -31.51 -7.23 52.31
C TRP A 263 -31.00 -7.42 53.74
N PHE A 264 -31.04 -6.37 54.57
CA PHE A 264 -30.79 -6.42 56.01
C PHE A 264 -32.12 -6.17 56.74
N PRO A 265 -32.80 -7.20 57.21
CA PRO A 265 -34.11 -7.06 57.91
C PRO A 265 -34.00 -6.09 59.09
N GLY A 266 -34.85 -5.06 59.08
CA GLY A 266 -34.91 -4.04 60.15
C GLY A 266 -33.92 -2.88 60.04
N ASP A 267 -32.97 -2.91 59.07
CA ASP A 267 -32.01 -1.83 58.87
C ASP A 267 -32.06 -1.32 57.41
N ARG A 268 -32.73 -0.19 57.18
CA ARG A 268 -32.91 0.44 55.89
C ARG A 268 -31.65 1.17 55.44
N ASP A 269 -30.92 1.77 56.37
CA ASP A 269 -29.76 2.57 56.07
C ASP A 269 -28.63 1.67 55.55
N SER A 270 -28.36 0.57 56.20
CA SER A 270 -27.38 -0.42 55.73
C SER A 270 -27.77 -1.05 54.38
N THR A 271 -29.08 -1.28 54.17
CA THR A 271 -29.56 -1.78 52.89
C THR A 271 -29.37 -0.75 51.77
N ALA A 272 -29.60 0.55 52.02
CA ALA A 272 -29.36 1.63 51.08
C ALA A 272 -27.87 1.76 50.72
N VAL A 273 -26.98 1.68 51.72
CA VAL A 273 -25.54 1.69 51.49
C VAL A 273 -25.09 0.48 50.66
N ALA A 274 -25.60 -0.72 50.96
CA ALA A 274 -25.29 -1.94 50.21
C ALA A 274 -25.74 -1.85 48.76
N LEU A 275 -26.91 -1.26 48.49
CA LEU A 275 -27.38 -0.99 47.13
C LEU A 275 -26.49 0.04 46.39
N GLY A 276 -26.04 1.09 47.09
CA GLY A 276 -25.07 2.03 46.54
C GLY A 276 -23.77 1.35 46.14
N LEU A 277 -23.25 0.45 46.97
CA LEU A 277 -22.07 -0.36 46.66
C LEU A 277 -22.34 -1.30 45.46
N ALA A 278 -23.49 -1.97 45.43
CA ALA A 278 -23.89 -2.84 44.33
C ALA A 278 -24.05 -2.07 43.00
N TRP A 279 -24.31 -0.77 43.06
CA TRP A 279 -24.31 0.12 41.86
C TRP A 279 -22.91 0.49 41.43
N ILE A 280 -22.00 0.76 42.34
CA ILE A 280 -20.67 1.29 42.04
C ILE A 280 -19.67 0.18 41.68
N LEU A 281 -19.61 -0.91 42.44
CA LEU A 281 -18.58 -1.96 42.31
C LEU A 281 -18.50 -2.57 40.86
N PRO A 282 -19.62 -2.90 40.20
CA PRO A 282 -19.51 -3.49 38.86
C PRO A 282 -18.93 -2.53 37.83
N ASN A 283 -18.99 -1.20 38.04
CA ASN A 283 -18.42 -0.24 37.09
C ASN A 283 -16.88 -0.33 37.05
N PHE A 284 -16.19 -0.76 38.10
CA PHE A 284 -14.74 -1.03 38.03
C PHE A 284 -14.42 -2.21 37.13
N ILE A 285 -15.29 -3.23 37.07
CA ILE A 285 -15.12 -4.36 36.15
C ILE A 285 -15.36 -3.88 34.70
N LEU A 286 -16.38 -3.04 34.47
CA LEU A 286 -16.66 -2.46 33.15
C LEU A 286 -15.50 -1.54 32.70
N LEU A 287 -14.97 -0.71 33.59
CA LEU A 287 -13.80 0.12 33.29
C LEU A 287 -12.59 -0.75 32.90
N GLY A 288 -12.35 -1.85 33.59
CA GLY A 288 -11.31 -2.81 33.23
C GLY A 288 -11.56 -3.47 31.86
N SER A 289 -12.85 -3.76 31.54
CA SER A 289 -13.27 -4.25 30.24
C SER A 289 -12.98 -3.24 29.11
N ASP A 290 -13.36 -1.99 29.32
CA ASP A 290 -13.17 -0.91 28.35
C ASP A 290 -11.67 -0.64 28.12
N TRP A 291 -10.86 -0.67 29.19
CA TRP A 291 -9.40 -0.55 29.08
C TRP A 291 -8.79 -1.71 28.30
N PHE A 292 -9.24 -2.96 28.54
CA PHE A 292 -8.79 -4.13 27.80
C PHE A 292 -9.16 -4.03 26.31
N GLU A 293 -10.38 -3.56 25.99
CA GLU A 293 -10.82 -3.30 24.63
C GLU A 293 -9.89 -2.33 23.91
N MET A 294 -9.58 -1.21 24.56
CA MET A 294 -8.73 -0.16 23.99
C MET A 294 -7.28 -0.65 23.78
N LYS A 295 -6.65 -1.28 24.80
CA LYS A 295 -5.20 -1.60 24.77
C LYS A 295 -4.86 -2.96 24.16
N LYS A 296 -5.78 -3.92 24.11
CA LYS A 296 -5.47 -5.30 23.69
C LYS A 296 -6.20 -5.74 22.43
N LEU A 297 -7.39 -5.24 22.19
CA LEU A 297 -8.11 -5.64 20.99
C LEU A 297 -7.64 -4.88 19.75
N GLU A 298 -7.45 -3.57 19.81
CA GLU A 298 -6.93 -2.70 18.73
C GLU A 298 -7.46 -3.05 17.32
N MET A 299 -8.70 -3.53 17.23
CA MET A 299 -9.28 -4.07 16.00
C MET A 299 -9.32 -3.05 14.88
N GLY A 300 -9.67 -1.80 15.23
CA GLY A 300 -9.73 -0.73 14.25
C GLY A 300 -8.37 -0.43 13.63
N PHE A 301 -7.28 -0.53 14.39
CA PHE A 301 -5.93 -0.36 13.87
C PHE A 301 -5.55 -1.48 12.92
N ASN A 302 -5.77 -2.74 13.31
CA ASN A 302 -5.40 -3.90 12.49
C ASN A 302 -6.10 -3.91 11.13
N ILE A 303 -7.42 -3.60 11.09
CA ILE A 303 -8.16 -3.54 9.83
C ILE A 303 -7.66 -2.38 8.96
N ARG A 304 -7.49 -1.18 9.53
CA ARG A 304 -6.95 -0.02 8.79
C ARG A 304 -5.55 -0.30 8.25
N TYR A 305 -4.68 -0.90 9.06
CA TYR A 305 -3.34 -1.29 8.64
C TYR A 305 -3.38 -2.24 7.44
N HIS A 306 -4.17 -3.31 7.54
CA HIS A 306 -4.31 -4.32 6.48
C HIS A 306 -4.80 -3.69 5.16
N LEU A 307 -5.87 -2.89 5.20
CA LEU A 307 -6.42 -2.22 4.02
C LEU A 307 -5.44 -1.21 3.40
N ARG A 308 -4.79 -0.38 4.23
CA ARG A 308 -3.81 0.61 3.75
C ARG A 308 -2.60 -0.03 3.08
N VAL A 309 -2.05 -1.09 3.69
CA VAL A 309 -0.90 -1.79 3.12
C VAL A 309 -1.26 -2.45 1.78
N ASN A 310 -2.42 -3.12 1.70
CA ASN A 310 -2.86 -3.75 0.46
C ASN A 310 -3.18 -2.71 -0.63
N LEU A 311 -3.82 -1.59 -0.29
CA LEU A 311 -4.07 -0.51 -1.25
C LEU A 311 -2.76 0.08 -1.77
N PHE A 312 -1.80 0.33 -0.89
CA PHE A 312 -0.50 0.87 -1.30
C PHE A 312 0.29 -0.10 -2.17
N ARG A 313 0.30 -1.40 -1.85
CA ARG A 313 0.91 -2.43 -2.70
C ARG A 313 0.24 -2.49 -4.08
N LYS A 314 -1.08 -2.45 -4.13
CA LYS A 314 -1.84 -2.45 -5.38
C LYS A 314 -1.51 -1.21 -6.22
N TYR A 315 -1.50 -0.03 -5.59
CA TYR A 315 -1.14 1.24 -6.25
C TYR A 315 0.26 1.22 -6.86
N LEU A 316 1.25 0.64 -6.17
CA LEU A 316 2.61 0.52 -6.70
C LEU A 316 2.72 -0.41 -7.93
N ASN A 317 1.72 -1.24 -8.16
CA ASN A 317 1.64 -2.17 -9.29
C ASN A 317 0.63 -1.74 -10.36
N TYR A 318 0.02 -0.55 -10.26
CA TYR A 318 -0.92 -0.06 -11.26
C TYR A 318 -0.27 0.15 -12.64
N THR A 319 -1.05 -0.05 -13.69
CA THR A 319 -0.68 0.39 -15.03
C THR A 319 -0.68 1.92 -15.11
N ASP A 320 0.05 2.50 -16.07
CA ASP A 320 0.02 3.96 -16.31
C ASP A 320 -1.40 4.50 -16.53
N LYS A 321 -2.26 3.70 -17.13
CA LYS A 321 -3.68 4.01 -17.31
C LYS A 321 -4.41 4.10 -15.98
N SER A 322 -4.20 3.13 -15.10
CA SER A 322 -4.79 3.10 -13.76
C SER A 322 -4.28 4.22 -12.87
N VAL A 323 -2.98 4.52 -12.90
CA VAL A 323 -2.39 5.69 -12.20
C VAL A 323 -3.00 7.01 -12.68
N SER A 324 -3.27 7.11 -13.99
CA SER A 324 -3.93 8.31 -14.56
C SER A 324 -5.40 8.41 -14.15
N ALA A 325 -6.06 7.28 -13.89
CA ALA A 325 -7.45 7.21 -13.44
C ALA A 325 -7.62 7.59 -11.96
N VAL A 326 -6.61 7.32 -11.12
CA VAL A 326 -6.63 7.66 -9.68
C VAL A 326 -5.62 8.77 -9.39
N PRO A 327 -6.06 10.04 -9.36
CA PRO A 327 -5.21 11.14 -8.95
C PRO A 327 -4.66 10.93 -7.53
N LEU A 328 -3.48 11.47 -7.25
CA LEU A 328 -2.85 11.36 -5.92
C LEU A 328 -3.75 11.85 -4.77
N GLN A 329 -4.62 12.85 -5.06
CA GLN A 329 -5.58 13.33 -4.07
C GLN A 329 -6.60 12.26 -3.66
N ASP A 330 -7.10 11.47 -4.61
CA ASP A 330 -8.12 10.46 -4.34
C ASP A 330 -7.50 9.29 -3.56
N LEU A 331 -6.27 8.91 -3.90
CA LEU A 331 -5.51 7.94 -3.10
C LEU A 331 -5.29 8.44 -1.66
N LYS A 332 -4.94 9.73 -1.48
CA LYS A 332 -4.77 10.32 -0.16
C LYS A 332 -6.07 10.31 0.64
N ILE A 333 -7.19 10.69 0.02
CA ILE A 333 -8.51 10.67 0.66
C ILE A 333 -8.86 9.24 1.07
N SER A 334 -8.70 8.27 0.16
CA SER A 334 -9.00 6.86 0.47
C SER A 334 -8.16 6.31 1.62
N MET A 335 -6.87 6.65 1.68
CA MET A 335 -6.00 6.18 2.77
C MET A 335 -6.25 6.88 4.10
N MET A 336 -6.49 8.20 4.10
CA MET A 336 -6.51 9.02 5.33
C MET A 336 -7.93 9.28 5.86
N GLU A 337 -8.95 9.26 5.00
CA GLU A 337 -10.33 9.57 5.36
C GLU A 337 -11.25 8.36 5.16
N ASP A 338 -11.29 7.76 3.95
CA ASP A 338 -12.26 6.72 3.60
C ASP A 338 -12.04 5.41 4.37
N ILE A 339 -10.80 4.91 4.43
CA ILE A 339 -10.49 3.67 5.17
C ILE A 339 -10.79 3.82 6.68
N PRO A 340 -10.36 4.89 7.39
CA PRO A 340 -10.76 5.11 8.78
C PRO A 340 -12.26 5.24 8.97
N GLU A 341 -12.98 5.93 8.09
CA GLU A 341 -14.42 6.07 8.15
C GLU A 341 -15.11 4.71 7.93
N LEU A 342 -14.70 3.95 6.91
CA LEU A 342 -15.21 2.62 6.61
C LEU A 342 -15.02 1.66 7.79
N VAL A 343 -13.88 1.69 8.45
CA VAL A 343 -13.62 0.81 9.61
C VAL A 343 -14.44 1.24 10.82
N SER A 344 -14.49 2.53 11.14
CA SER A 344 -15.18 3.03 12.34
C SER A 344 -16.69 3.00 12.19
N GLN A 345 -17.22 3.41 11.04
CA GLN A 345 -18.67 3.51 10.77
C GLN A 345 -19.24 2.27 10.05
N GLY A 346 -18.38 1.45 9.41
CA GLY A 346 -18.78 0.20 8.78
C GLY A 346 -18.64 -1.00 9.70
N TYR A 347 -17.43 -1.34 10.12
CA TYR A 347 -17.19 -2.56 10.90
C TYR A 347 -17.41 -2.40 12.39
N LEU A 348 -16.81 -1.38 13.04
CA LEU A 348 -16.85 -1.24 14.50
C LEU A 348 -18.23 -0.85 15.03
N ILE A 349 -19.03 -0.13 14.28
CA ILE A 349 -20.39 0.28 14.67
C ILE A 349 -21.31 -0.91 14.96
N ILE A 350 -21.01 -2.10 14.39
CA ILE A 350 -21.80 -3.31 14.60
C ILE A 350 -21.79 -3.73 16.07
N PHE A 351 -20.65 -3.59 16.74
CA PHE A 351 -20.50 -3.94 18.16
C PHE A 351 -21.31 -2.97 19.05
N GLU A 352 -21.31 -1.68 18.68
CA GLU A 352 -22.16 -0.71 19.35
C GLU A 352 -23.64 -1.03 19.16
N LEU A 353 -24.08 -1.33 17.94
CA LEU A 353 -25.44 -1.75 17.64
C LEU A 353 -25.83 -3.02 18.40
N TRP A 354 -24.94 -4.01 18.49
CA TRP A 354 -25.14 -5.23 19.25
C TRP A 354 -25.35 -4.95 20.75
N ALA A 355 -24.51 -4.09 21.34
CA ALA A 355 -24.65 -3.66 22.72
C ALA A 355 -26.00 -2.94 22.96
N MET A 356 -26.41 -2.07 22.04
CA MET A 356 -27.69 -1.37 22.13
C MET A 356 -28.88 -2.31 21.99
N MET A 357 -28.83 -3.28 21.08
CA MET A 357 -29.87 -4.32 20.95
C MET A 357 -30.02 -5.13 22.24
N GLY A 358 -28.90 -5.50 22.88
CA GLY A 358 -28.94 -6.19 24.18
C GLY A 358 -29.63 -5.34 25.28
N LYS A 359 -29.38 -4.03 25.34
CA LYS A 359 -30.03 -3.12 26.26
C LYS A 359 -31.53 -3.00 25.98
N ILE A 360 -31.93 -2.94 24.70
CA ILE A 360 -33.35 -2.93 24.29
C ILE A 360 -34.03 -4.24 24.73
N ILE A 361 -33.40 -5.39 24.59
CA ILE A 361 -33.92 -6.69 25.07
C ILE A 361 -34.09 -6.67 26.59
N CYS A 362 -33.15 -6.11 27.34
CA CYS A 362 -33.26 -5.94 28.79
C CYS A 362 -34.49 -5.07 29.17
N ILE A 363 -34.67 -3.95 28.47
CA ILE A 363 -35.86 -3.08 28.65
C ILE A 363 -37.13 -3.82 28.31
N ALA A 364 -37.18 -4.55 27.20
CA ALA A 364 -38.34 -5.35 26.77
C ALA A 364 -38.71 -6.38 27.83
N TYR A 365 -37.73 -7.12 28.35
CA TYR A 365 -37.94 -8.09 29.44
C TYR A 365 -38.59 -7.43 30.67
N PHE A 366 -38.06 -6.28 31.10
CA PHE A 366 -38.61 -5.54 32.25
C PHE A 366 -40.04 -5.07 32.00
N MET A 367 -40.33 -4.44 30.85
CA MET A 367 -41.64 -3.86 30.52
C MET A 367 -42.73 -4.95 30.40
N LEU A 368 -42.43 -6.04 29.67
CA LEU A 368 -43.37 -7.13 29.48
C LEU A 368 -43.73 -7.83 30.79
N ARG A 369 -42.79 -7.92 31.73
CA ARG A 369 -42.99 -8.58 33.03
C ARG A 369 -43.83 -7.74 34.00
N LYS A 370 -43.70 -6.40 33.96
CA LYS A 370 -44.36 -5.51 34.90
C LYS A 370 -45.71 -5.02 34.39
N HIS A 371 -45.80 -4.47 33.19
CA HIS A 371 -47.00 -3.90 32.61
C HIS A 371 -47.02 -4.08 31.09
N PRO A 372 -47.71 -5.09 30.53
CA PRO A 372 -47.68 -5.37 29.09
C PRO A 372 -48.18 -4.21 28.24
N PHE A 373 -49.13 -3.39 28.71
CA PHE A 373 -49.56 -2.20 27.99
C PHE A 373 -48.48 -1.10 27.88
N SER A 374 -47.54 -1.02 28.81
CA SER A 374 -46.45 -0.07 28.75
C SER A 374 -45.35 -0.48 27.74
N ALA A 375 -45.45 -1.69 27.18
CA ALA A 375 -44.54 -2.15 26.16
C ALA A 375 -44.92 -1.67 24.73
N ILE A 376 -46.00 -0.95 24.53
CA ILE A 376 -46.41 -0.43 23.21
C ILE A 376 -45.31 0.34 22.47
N PRO A 377 -44.57 1.26 23.11
CA PRO A 377 -43.45 1.97 22.44
C PRO A 377 -42.36 1.05 21.89
N LEU A 378 -42.13 -0.10 22.51
CA LEU A 378 -41.16 -1.08 22.06
C LEU A 378 -41.43 -1.56 20.63
N PHE A 379 -42.68 -1.68 20.22
CA PHE A 379 -43.10 -2.09 18.88
C PHE A 379 -43.29 -0.90 17.94
N VAL A 380 -43.70 0.24 18.47
CA VAL A 380 -43.99 1.46 17.69
C VAL A 380 -42.69 2.07 17.16
N TYR A 381 -41.60 2.12 17.98
CA TYR A 381 -40.35 2.73 17.56
C TYR A 381 -39.71 2.02 16.36
N PRO A 382 -39.50 0.69 16.34
CA PRO A 382 -38.92 0.02 15.17
C PRO A 382 -39.77 0.21 13.91
N LEU A 383 -41.08 0.17 14.05
CA LEU A 383 -41.98 0.39 12.91
C LEU A 383 -41.84 1.80 12.32
N LEU A 384 -41.82 2.83 13.19
CA LEU A 384 -41.63 4.21 12.75
C LEU A 384 -40.25 4.45 12.15
N ILE A 385 -39.21 3.86 12.74
CA ILE A 385 -37.83 3.94 12.22
C ILE A 385 -37.77 3.30 10.84
N MET A 386 -38.31 2.10 10.65
CA MET A 386 -38.31 1.40 9.36
C MET A 386 -39.05 2.22 8.29
N LEU A 387 -40.23 2.75 8.65
CA LEU A 387 -41.02 3.59 7.74
C LEU A 387 -40.26 4.87 7.37
N TYR A 388 -39.64 5.53 8.34
CA TYR A 388 -38.85 6.74 8.13
C TYR A 388 -37.63 6.48 7.25
N LEU A 389 -36.85 5.45 7.53
CA LEU A 389 -35.70 5.08 6.73
C LEU A 389 -36.08 4.78 5.29
N HIS A 390 -37.18 4.04 5.09
CA HIS A 390 -37.65 3.72 3.74
C HIS A 390 -37.99 4.97 2.92
N PHE A 391 -38.65 5.98 3.51
CA PHE A 391 -39.01 7.21 2.80
C PHE A 391 -37.83 8.17 2.59
N THR A 392 -36.85 8.15 3.46
CA THR A 392 -35.75 9.13 3.42
C THR A 392 -34.46 8.61 2.79
N TYR A 393 -34.39 7.31 2.52
CA TYR A 393 -33.18 6.64 2.04
C TYR A 393 -32.59 7.25 0.75
N THR A 394 -33.41 7.39 -0.29
CA THR A 394 -32.97 7.90 -1.60
C THR A 394 -32.57 9.38 -1.55
N GLN A 395 -33.32 10.22 -0.83
CA GLN A 395 -32.97 11.63 -0.64
C GLN A 395 -31.63 11.80 0.08
N ARG A 396 -31.42 10.95 1.05
CA ARG A 396 -30.20 10.96 1.84
C ARG A 396 -28.97 10.58 1.02
N LEU A 397 -29.03 9.49 0.25
CA LEU A 397 -27.92 9.06 -0.62
C LEU A 397 -27.54 10.16 -1.61
N GLN A 398 -28.54 10.81 -2.23
CA GLN A 398 -28.30 11.91 -3.17
C GLN A 398 -27.64 13.13 -2.50
N LEU A 399 -28.01 13.46 -1.27
CA LEU A 399 -27.40 14.58 -0.54
C LEU A 399 -25.95 14.27 -0.14
N MET A 400 -25.69 13.03 0.28
CA MET A 400 -24.35 12.58 0.63
C MET A 400 -23.42 12.53 -0.59
N ALA A 401 -23.87 11.99 -1.71
CA ALA A 401 -23.09 11.95 -2.94
C ALA A 401 -22.70 13.37 -3.39
N LYS A 402 -23.66 14.30 -3.40
CA LYS A 402 -23.37 15.70 -3.76
C LYS A 402 -22.43 16.41 -2.79
N GLU A 403 -22.52 16.10 -1.52
CA GLU A 403 -21.61 16.69 -0.52
C GLU A 403 -20.21 16.15 -0.69
N GLY A 404 -20.05 14.83 -0.92
CA GLY A 404 -18.77 14.18 -1.21
C GLY A 404 -18.11 14.72 -2.48
N GLU A 405 -18.86 14.87 -3.58
CA GLU A 405 -18.37 15.54 -4.81
C GLU A 405 -17.88 16.96 -4.54
N GLY A 406 -18.60 17.73 -3.72
CA GLY A 406 -18.21 19.08 -3.34
C GLY A 406 -16.91 19.13 -2.51
N GLN A 407 -16.72 18.17 -1.62
CA GLN A 407 -15.51 18.04 -0.79
C GLN A 407 -14.31 17.65 -1.64
N SER A 408 -14.45 16.65 -2.51
CA SER A 408 -13.40 16.24 -3.44
C SER A 408 -12.99 17.36 -4.39
N ALA A 409 -13.96 18.12 -4.95
CA ALA A 409 -13.67 19.28 -5.78
C ALA A 409 -12.89 20.37 -5.05
N THR A 410 -13.20 20.61 -3.77
CA THR A 410 -12.49 21.59 -2.94
C THR A 410 -11.05 21.15 -2.69
N THR A 411 -10.85 19.90 -2.25
CA THR A 411 -9.53 19.32 -1.99
C THR A 411 -8.68 19.29 -3.27
N GLY A 412 -9.28 18.87 -4.39
CA GLY A 412 -8.62 18.86 -5.71
C GLY A 412 -8.17 20.25 -6.15
N THR A 413 -9.01 21.28 -5.93
CA THR A 413 -8.65 22.66 -6.25
C THR A 413 -7.45 23.11 -5.43
N VAL A 414 -7.43 22.87 -4.11
CA VAL A 414 -6.30 23.24 -3.26
C VAL A 414 -5.00 22.60 -3.73
N MET A 415 -5.01 21.30 -4.06
CA MET A 415 -3.82 20.61 -4.55
C MET A 415 -3.34 21.14 -5.91
N GLN A 416 -4.26 21.44 -6.83
CA GLN A 416 -3.93 22.06 -8.11
C GLN A 416 -3.29 23.44 -7.94
N LEU A 417 -3.87 24.27 -7.06
CA LEU A 417 -3.36 25.61 -6.75
C LEU A 417 -1.98 25.55 -6.06
N HIS A 418 -1.76 24.58 -5.20
CA HIS A 418 -0.45 24.36 -4.59
C HIS A 418 0.62 24.03 -5.65
N LYS A 419 0.33 23.13 -6.58
CA LYS A 419 1.24 22.83 -7.71
C LYS A 419 1.49 24.04 -8.62
N ALA A 420 0.51 24.94 -8.74
CA ALA A 420 0.58 26.15 -9.56
C ALA A 420 1.05 27.40 -8.79
N GLN A 421 1.47 27.27 -7.52
CA GLN A 421 1.80 28.43 -6.66
C GLN A 421 2.82 29.38 -7.29
N GLY A 422 3.91 28.84 -7.86
CA GLY A 422 4.92 29.65 -8.55
C GLY A 422 4.36 30.42 -9.74
N LEU A 423 3.45 29.80 -10.49
CA LEU A 423 2.77 30.46 -11.62
C LEU A 423 1.86 31.59 -11.12
N ILE A 424 1.07 31.34 -10.09
CA ILE A 424 0.15 32.32 -9.49
C ILE A 424 0.92 33.54 -8.98
N GLN A 425 2.06 33.32 -8.32
CA GLN A 425 2.93 34.42 -7.84
C GLN A 425 3.57 35.18 -9.00
N ALA A 426 4.09 34.49 -10.00
CA ALA A 426 4.75 35.12 -11.14
C ALA A 426 3.79 36.03 -11.94
N TYR A 427 2.51 35.68 -12.03
CA TYR A 427 1.51 36.48 -12.76
C TYR A 427 0.68 37.43 -11.87
N GLY A 428 0.94 37.45 -10.55
CA GLY A 428 0.18 38.29 -9.61
C GLY A 428 -1.32 37.93 -9.53
N ALA A 429 -1.68 36.69 -9.86
CA ALA A 429 -3.08 36.24 -10.05
C ALA A 429 -3.78 35.84 -8.73
N SER A 430 -3.20 36.09 -7.57
CA SER A 430 -3.72 35.63 -6.26
C SER A 430 -5.16 36.07 -6.00
N GLY A 431 -5.53 37.35 -6.32
CA GLY A 431 -6.88 37.85 -6.11
C GLY A 431 -7.94 37.08 -6.94
N TYR A 432 -7.64 36.75 -8.20
CA TYR A 432 -8.53 35.97 -9.06
C TYR A 432 -8.72 34.55 -8.50
N VAL A 433 -7.62 33.92 -8.11
CA VAL A 433 -7.62 32.55 -7.56
C VAL A 433 -8.43 32.47 -6.27
N VAL A 434 -8.23 33.41 -5.34
CA VAL A 434 -9.00 33.48 -4.10
C VAL A 434 -10.49 33.64 -4.38
N HIS A 435 -10.87 34.56 -5.30
CA HIS A 435 -12.28 34.74 -5.65
C HIS A 435 -12.91 33.48 -6.28
N HIS A 436 -12.15 32.76 -7.12
CA HIS A 436 -12.60 31.49 -7.68
C HIS A 436 -12.81 30.43 -6.60
N PHE A 437 -11.85 30.32 -5.67
CA PHE A 437 -11.94 29.38 -4.55
C PHE A 437 -13.10 29.71 -3.59
N GLU A 438 -13.33 30.99 -3.29
CA GLU A 438 -14.51 31.40 -2.52
C GLU A 438 -15.83 30.97 -3.16
N LYS A 439 -15.92 31.01 -4.47
CA LYS A 439 -17.12 30.57 -5.20
C LYS A 439 -17.35 29.06 -5.00
N ILE A 440 -16.31 28.26 -5.06
CA ILE A 440 -16.37 26.82 -4.80
C ILE A 440 -16.83 26.56 -3.36
N LEU A 441 -16.23 27.23 -2.38
CA LEU A 441 -16.62 27.11 -0.97
C LEU A 441 -18.07 27.52 -0.69
N ARG A 442 -18.57 28.56 -1.36
CA ARG A 442 -19.98 28.97 -1.23
C ARG A 442 -20.94 27.88 -1.75
N ASN A 443 -20.60 27.23 -2.86
CA ASN A 443 -21.38 26.11 -3.39
C ASN A 443 -21.35 24.92 -2.43
N GLN A 444 -20.17 24.53 -1.94
CA GLN A 444 -20.01 23.46 -0.95
C GLN A 444 -20.82 23.75 0.31
N ARG A 445 -20.76 25.01 0.84
CA ARG A 445 -21.54 25.42 2.02
C ARG A 445 -23.02 25.14 1.85
N SER A 446 -23.57 25.44 0.67
CA SER A 446 -24.99 25.20 0.39
C SER A 446 -25.36 23.72 0.48
N LEU A 447 -24.51 22.85 -0.07
CA LEU A 447 -24.72 21.39 -0.04
C LEU A 447 -24.57 20.83 1.39
N THR A 448 -23.51 21.21 2.08
CA THR A 448 -23.28 20.81 3.47
C THR A 448 -24.40 21.27 4.41
N MET A 449 -24.95 22.47 4.21
CA MET A 449 -26.07 22.96 5.02
C MET A 449 -27.37 22.18 4.76
N GLN A 450 -27.62 21.75 3.51
CA GLN A 450 -28.77 20.89 3.20
C GLN A 450 -28.65 19.54 3.89
N LEU A 451 -27.49 18.91 3.84
CA LEU A 451 -27.22 17.63 4.52
C LEU A 451 -27.35 17.78 6.04
N LYS A 452 -26.72 18.81 6.65
CA LYS A 452 -26.81 19.07 8.11
C LYS A 452 -28.24 19.36 8.57
N THR A 453 -29.01 20.07 7.77
CA THR A 453 -30.44 20.33 8.10
C THR A 453 -31.25 19.01 8.08
N PHE A 454 -30.97 18.14 7.11
CA PHE A 454 -31.58 16.82 7.03
C PHE A 454 -31.18 15.96 8.25
N GLU A 455 -29.89 15.92 8.58
CA GLU A 455 -29.38 15.18 9.75
C GLU A 455 -29.95 15.70 11.06
N PHE A 456 -30.11 17.02 11.20
CA PHE A 456 -30.73 17.61 12.37
C PHE A 456 -32.16 17.08 12.56
N TRP A 457 -33.01 17.15 11.53
CA TRP A 457 -34.37 16.62 11.64
C TRP A 457 -34.40 15.12 11.91
N ASN A 458 -33.51 14.38 11.29
CA ASN A 458 -33.34 12.94 11.55
C ASN A 458 -32.98 12.65 13.02
N SER A 459 -32.06 13.42 13.61
CA SER A 459 -31.67 13.26 15.00
C SER A 459 -32.77 13.60 16.01
N GLN A 460 -33.70 14.51 15.65
CA GLN A 460 -34.78 14.95 16.54
C GLN A 460 -35.99 14.03 16.52
N LEU A 461 -36.14 13.18 15.54
CA LEU A 461 -37.33 12.35 15.35
C LEU A 461 -37.68 11.50 16.59
N ILE A 462 -36.72 10.66 17.02
CA ILE A 462 -36.92 9.74 18.16
C ILE A 462 -37.07 10.47 19.51
N PRO A 463 -36.25 11.47 19.86
CA PRO A 463 -36.44 12.28 21.08
C PRO A 463 -37.86 12.88 21.20
N TRP A 464 -38.40 13.46 20.12
CA TRP A 464 -39.76 14.01 20.13
C TRP A 464 -40.86 12.96 20.28
N ILE A 465 -40.72 11.81 19.61
CA ILE A 465 -41.67 10.68 19.79
C ILE A 465 -41.58 10.17 21.23
N THR A 466 -40.40 10.09 21.83
CA THR A 466 -40.15 9.66 23.19
C THR A 466 -40.83 10.62 24.19
N LEU A 467 -40.66 11.93 23.98
CA LEU A 467 -41.30 12.94 24.83
C LEU A 467 -42.86 12.81 24.80
N LEU A 468 -43.43 12.63 23.62
CA LEU A 468 -44.85 12.42 23.43
C LEU A 468 -45.32 11.12 24.11
N ALA A 469 -44.56 10.01 23.97
CA ALA A 469 -44.87 8.75 24.61
C ALA A 469 -44.88 8.85 26.16
N ILE A 470 -43.87 9.58 26.73
CA ILE A 470 -43.81 9.85 28.17
C ILE A 470 -45.01 10.68 28.64
N GLY A 471 -45.39 11.73 27.91
CA GLY A 471 -46.50 12.59 28.23
C GLY A 471 -47.85 11.83 28.22
N ILE A 472 -48.08 10.99 27.23
CA ILE A 472 -49.24 10.10 27.16
C ILE A 472 -49.25 9.12 28.35
N TYR A 473 -48.09 8.47 28.61
CA TYR A 473 -47.99 7.53 29.73
C TYR A 473 -48.28 8.21 31.08
N MET A 474 -47.66 9.39 31.34
CA MET A 474 -47.92 10.16 32.55
C MET A 474 -49.42 10.49 32.72
N SER A 475 -50.10 10.90 31.66
CA SER A 475 -51.52 11.24 31.71
C SER A 475 -52.42 10.04 31.98
N LEU A 476 -52.11 8.88 31.43
CA LEU A 476 -52.91 7.67 31.59
C LEU A 476 -52.58 6.91 32.90
N ALA A 477 -51.31 6.72 33.18
CA ALA A 477 -50.84 5.93 34.29
C ALA A 477 -51.00 6.64 35.66
N SER A 478 -50.99 7.98 35.71
CA SER A 478 -51.22 8.76 36.94
C SER A 478 -52.54 8.38 37.62
N ARG A 479 -53.58 8.15 36.85
CA ARG A 479 -54.90 7.72 37.37
C ARG A 479 -54.82 6.34 38.04
N VAL A 480 -54.04 5.41 37.46
CA VAL A 480 -53.87 4.04 37.98
C VAL A 480 -53.06 4.04 39.26
N VAL A 481 -52.06 4.94 39.38
CA VAL A 481 -51.26 5.15 40.58
C VAL A 481 -52.08 5.77 41.70
N LEU A 482 -52.89 6.79 41.39
CA LEU A 482 -53.77 7.45 42.39
C LEU A 482 -54.82 6.50 42.97
N HIS A 483 -55.27 5.49 42.22
CA HIS A 483 -56.21 4.47 42.71
C HIS A 483 -55.47 3.28 43.40
N GLY A 484 -54.16 3.34 43.58
CA GLY A 484 -53.37 2.34 44.34
C GLY A 484 -53.12 1.02 43.60
N HIS A 485 -53.36 0.94 42.29
CA HIS A 485 -53.15 -0.29 41.51
C HIS A 485 -51.73 -0.53 41.10
N THR A 486 -50.87 0.51 41.16
CA THR A 486 -49.42 0.43 40.81
C THR A 486 -48.59 1.18 41.84
N SER A 487 -47.38 0.68 42.13
CA SER A 487 -46.45 1.35 43.03
C SER A 487 -45.85 2.62 42.38
N LEU A 488 -45.56 3.62 43.22
CA LEU A 488 -44.88 4.87 42.75
C LEU A 488 -43.55 4.58 42.15
N GLY A 489 -42.77 3.62 42.70
CA GLY A 489 -41.47 3.23 42.17
C GLY A 489 -41.56 2.61 40.76
N SER A 490 -42.57 1.74 40.56
CA SER A 490 -42.82 1.16 39.25
C SER A 490 -43.19 2.23 38.18
N PHE A 491 -44.00 3.23 38.58
CA PHE A 491 -44.38 4.36 37.71
C PHE A 491 -43.17 5.20 37.32
N LEU A 492 -42.35 5.62 38.28
CA LEU A 492 -41.15 6.42 38.04
C LEU A 492 -40.11 5.64 37.23
N ALA A 493 -39.95 4.33 37.56
CA ALA A 493 -39.03 3.46 36.80
C ALA A 493 -39.47 3.32 35.35
N THR A 494 -40.76 3.23 35.06
CA THR A 494 -41.27 3.12 33.68
C THR A 494 -41.03 4.40 32.88
N ILE A 495 -41.14 5.59 33.49
CA ILE A 495 -40.80 6.87 32.83
C ILE A 495 -39.32 6.89 32.44
N ASN A 496 -38.45 6.50 33.37
CA ASN A 496 -37.01 6.43 33.08
C ASN A 496 -36.70 5.39 31.99
N VAL A 497 -37.37 4.24 32.03
CA VAL A 497 -37.22 3.19 31.01
C VAL A 497 -37.72 3.67 29.64
N TYR A 498 -38.75 4.50 29.54
CA TYR A 498 -39.15 5.11 28.27
C TYR A 498 -38.10 6.07 27.72
N LYS A 499 -37.50 6.87 28.61
CA LYS A 499 -36.38 7.75 28.22
C LYS A 499 -35.21 6.93 27.71
N ASP A 500 -34.80 5.93 28.50
CA ASP A 500 -33.69 5.03 28.13
C ASP A 500 -33.97 4.30 26.80
N LEU A 501 -35.23 3.85 26.58
CA LEU A 501 -35.66 3.22 25.33
C LEU A 501 -35.52 4.17 24.13
N GLY A 502 -35.95 5.42 24.28
CA GLY A 502 -35.83 6.43 23.25
C GLY A 502 -34.38 6.73 22.89
N ASP A 503 -33.52 6.86 23.91
CA ASP A 503 -32.07 7.08 23.71
C ASP A 503 -31.42 5.90 22.97
N ARG A 504 -31.77 4.63 23.30
CA ARG A 504 -31.25 3.45 22.61
C ARG A 504 -31.74 3.37 21.17
N PHE A 505 -33.00 3.60 20.90
CA PHE A 505 -33.50 3.65 19.53
C PHE A 505 -32.93 4.81 18.72
N SER A 506 -32.67 5.97 19.34
CA SER A 506 -31.95 7.07 18.70
C SER A 506 -30.53 6.67 18.32
N THR A 507 -29.83 5.93 19.19
CA THR A 507 -28.49 5.41 18.87
C THR A 507 -28.54 4.36 17.78
N VAL A 508 -29.53 3.45 17.79
CA VAL A 508 -29.72 2.47 16.70
C VAL A 508 -29.97 3.17 15.37
N LEU A 509 -30.83 4.20 15.34
CA LEU A 509 -31.08 4.99 14.13
C LEU A 509 -29.80 5.68 13.62
N ARG A 510 -29.00 6.26 14.52
CA ARG A 510 -27.68 6.81 14.17
C ARG A 510 -26.74 5.76 13.63
N GLY A 511 -26.69 4.58 14.25
CA GLY A 511 -25.85 3.47 13.79
C GLY A 511 -26.19 3.01 12.37
N PHE A 512 -27.47 2.81 12.06
CA PHE A 512 -27.91 2.53 10.68
C PHE A 512 -27.55 3.66 9.71
N THR A 513 -27.60 4.89 10.21
CA THR A 513 -27.21 6.07 9.46
C THR A 513 -25.72 6.08 9.15
N SER A 514 -24.90 5.71 10.11
CA SER A 514 -23.45 5.57 9.92
C SER A 514 -23.09 4.43 8.98
N LEU A 515 -23.74 3.26 9.13
CA LEU A 515 -23.57 2.15 8.18
C LEU A 515 -23.87 2.54 6.73
N SER A 516 -24.93 3.36 6.52
CA SER A 516 -25.21 3.85 5.16
C SER A 516 -24.14 4.82 4.65
N LYS A 517 -23.47 5.59 5.53
CA LYS A 517 -22.37 6.49 5.15
C LYS A 517 -21.17 5.72 4.68
N SER A 518 -20.86 4.58 5.27
CA SER A 518 -19.71 3.77 4.92
C SER A 518 -19.82 3.08 3.55
N ILE A 519 -20.98 3.09 2.91
CA ILE A 519 -21.16 2.51 1.56
C ILE A 519 -20.38 3.30 0.51
N SER A 520 -20.39 4.64 0.55
CA SER A 520 -19.68 5.46 -0.43
C SER A 520 -18.15 5.24 -0.40
N PRO A 521 -17.47 5.35 0.75
CA PRO A 521 -16.05 4.99 0.86
C PRO A 521 -15.76 3.56 0.41
N LEU A 522 -16.66 2.62 0.71
CA LEU A 522 -16.47 1.23 0.31
C LEU A 522 -16.54 1.06 -1.21
N CYS A 523 -17.49 1.68 -1.89
CA CYS A 523 -17.56 1.64 -3.36
C CYS A 523 -16.31 2.22 -4.01
N GLY A 524 -15.84 3.39 -3.54
CA GLY A 524 -14.61 4.00 -4.02
C GLY A 524 -13.38 3.11 -3.82
N LEU A 525 -13.26 2.52 -2.63
CA LEU A 525 -12.17 1.60 -2.30
C LEU A 525 -12.22 0.33 -3.16
N THR A 526 -13.41 -0.24 -3.37
CA THR A 526 -13.60 -1.44 -4.21
C THR A 526 -13.20 -1.17 -5.66
N LEU A 527 -13.57 -0.01 -6.21
CA LEU A 527 -13.11 0.40 -7.55
C LEU A 527 -11.59 0.55 -7.63
N GLN A 528 -10.95 1.15 -6.61
CA GLN A 528 -9.49 1.25 -6.59
C GLN A 528 -8.83 -0.13 -6.53
N PHE A 529 -9.37 -1.06 -5.76
CA PHE A 529 -8.85 -2.43 -5.73
C PHE A 529 -9.12 -3.22 -7.02
N SER A 530 -10.10 -2.86 -7.83
CA SER A 530 -10.40 -3.53 -9.11
C SER A 530 -9.57 -3.03 -10.29
N LEU A 531 -8.82 -1.92 -10.14
CA LEU A 531 -8.02 -1.36 -11.23
C LEU A 531 -6.91 -2.31 -11.70
N GLU A 532 -6.64 -2.24 -13.01
CA GLU A 532 -5.65 -3.06 -13.69
C GLU A 532 -4.24 -2.82 -13.14
N VAL A 533 -3.52 -3.91 -12.92
CA VAL A 533 -2.11 -3.91 -12.52
C VAL A 533 -1.22 -4.36 -13.67
N ASP A 534 0.05 -3.96 -13.67
CA ASP A 534 1.01 -4.30 -14.74
C ASP A 534 1.69 -5.67 -14.54
N VAL A 535 1.51 -6.30 -13.39
CA VAL A 535 2.15 -7.59 -13.04
C VAL A 535 1.84 -8.71 -14.04
N PRO A 536 0.61 -8.92 -14.52
CA PRO A 536 0.32 -9.93 -15.54
C PRO A 536 1.06 -9.68 -16.85
N ALA A 537 1.14 -8.42 -17.30
CA ALA A 537 1.87 -8.04 -18.52
C ALA A 537 3.38 -8.30 -18.37
N ARG A 538 3.94 -7.99 -17.19
CA ARG A 538 5.33 -8.33 -16.85
C ARG A 538 5.57 -9.83 -16.82
N ALA A 539 4.64 -10.62 -16.29
CA ALA A 539 4.72 -12.08 -16.27
C ALA A 539 4.74 -12.67 -17.69
N ASP A 540 3.92 -12.16 -18.60
CA ASP A 540 3.90 -12.63 -19.99
C ASP A 540 5.15 -12.20 -20.78
N CYS A 541 5.67 -11.01 -20.50
CA CYS A 541 6.95 -10.58 -21.05
C CYS A 541 8.09 -11.47 -20.54
N PHE A 542 8.09 -11.79 -19.26
CA PHE A 542 9.04 -12.72 -18.64
C PHE A 542 9.02 -14.10 -19.32
N LYS A 543 7.86 -14.71 -19.53
CA LYS A 543 7.75 -16.03 -20.20
C LYS A 543 8.37 -16.00 -21.60
N ARG A 544 8.14 -14.95 -22.39
CA ARG A 544 8.73 -14.79 -23.72
C ARG A 544 10.25 -14.64 -23.68
N ARG A 545 10.77 -13.85 -22.75
CA ARG A 545 12.20 -13.66 -22.53
C ARG A 545 12.90 -14.92 -22.04
N GLU A 546 12.24 -15.63 -21.15
CA GLU A 546 12.71 -16.92 -20.64
C GLU A 546 12.84 -17.97 -21.77
N ALA A 547 11.80 -18.10 -22.60
CA ALA A 547 11.82 -18.99 -23.76
C ALA A 547 12.95 -18.66 -24.75
N PHE A 548 13.18 -17.36 -24.99
CA PHE A 548 14.28 -16.89 -25.82
C PHE A 548 15.66 -17.28 -25.24
N ALA A 549 15.90 -16.96 -23.97
CA ALA A 549 17.19 -17.27 -23.34
C ALA A 549 17.45 -18.78 -23.23
N LEU A 550 16.43 -19.58 -22.97
CA LEU A 550 16.54 -21.05 -22.98
C LEU A 550 16.87 -21.60 -24.37
N SER A 551 16.26 -21.05 -25.43
CA SER A 551 16.58 -21.45 -26.80
C SER A 551 18.04 -21.13 -27.14
N TRP A 552 18.56 -20.00 -26.69
CA TRP A 552 19.95 -19.61 -26.85
C TRP A 552 20.92 -20.58 -26.15
N ILE A 553 20.64 -20.94 -24.90
CA ILE A 553 21.43 -21.90 -24.13
C ILE A 553 21.44 -23.27 -24.82
N GLN A 554 20.32 -23.71 -25.41
CA GLN A 554 20.25 -24.98 -26.13
C GLN A 554 21.11 -25.00 -27.40
N VAL A 555 21.21 -23.89 -28.14
CA VAL A 555 22.07 -23.76 -29.31
C VAL A 555 23.55 -23.84 -28.93
N GLN A 556 23.92 -23.42 -27.73
CA GLN A 556 25.31 -23.46 -27.27
C GLN A 556 25.73 -24.82 -26.69
N ARG A 557 24.87 -25.86 -26.70
CA ARG A 557 25.22 -27.21 -26.20
C ARG A 557 26.51 -27.73 -26.87
N GLY A 558 27.47 -28.10 -26.04
CA GLY A 558 28.80 -28.59 -26.52
C GLY A 558 29.88 -27.50 -26.58
N ARG A 559 29.56 -26.27 -26.22
CA ARG A 559 30.53 -25.17 -26.01
C ARG A 559 30.46 -24.70 -24.55
N LYS A 560 31.42 -23.86 -24.14
CA LYS A 560 31.32 -23.20 -22.84
C LYS A 560 30.09 -22.32 -22.83
N ILE A 561 29.13 -22.63 -21.95
CA ILE A 561 27.89 -21.86 -21.85
C ILE A 561 28.17 -20.57 -21.08
N SER A 562 27.85 -19.44 -21.68
CA SER A 562 27.90 -18.11 -21.08
C SER A 562 26.57 -17.38 -21.30
N MET A 563 26.00 -16.89 -20.21
CA MET A 563 24.82 -16.03 -20.28
C MET A 563 25.18 -14.62 -20.78
N ASP A 564 26.44 -14.23 -20.68
CA ASP A 564 26.97 -12.92 -21.10
C ASP A 564 26.99 -12.72 -22.61
N ASP A 565 26.91 -13.83 -23.37
CA ASP A 565 26.87 -13.82 -24.84
C ASP A 565 25.47 -13.58 -25.41
N ILE A 566 24.42 -13.64 -24.58
CA ILE A 566 23.03 -13.45 -25.02
C ILE A 566 22.83 -11.97 -25.36
N PRO A 567 22.56 -11.60 -26.63
CA PRO A 567 22.37 -10.21 -27.00
C PRO A 567 21.00 -9.69 -26.54
N ILE A 568 20.90 -8.39 -26.38
CA ILE A 568 19.62 -7.68 -26.30
C ILE A 568 19.11 -7.53 -27.73
N VAL A 569 17.89 -8.02 -28.00
CA VAL A 569 17.33 -8.05 -29.36
C VAL A 569 15.99 -7.30 -29.42
N PHE A 570 15.89 -6.36 -30.32
CA PHE A 570 14.64 -5.79 -30.75
C PHE A 570 14.23 -6.47 -32.06
N GLN A 571 13.02 -7.04 -32.11
CA GLN A 571 12.56 -7.82 -33.24
C GLN A 571 11.23 -7.23 -33.75
N ASP A 572 11.29 -6.50 -34.83
CA ASP A 572 10.17 -5.87 -35.51
C ASP A 572 9.25 -5.06 -34.61
N VAL A 573 9.84 -4.35 -33.64
CA VAL A 573 9.12 -3.62 -32.61
C VAL A 573 8.46 -2.37 -33.17
N CYS A 574 7.13 -2.31 -33.09
CA CYS A 574 6.34 -1.16 -33.46
C CYS A 574 5.62 -0.54 -32.26
N VAL A 575 5.44 0.78 -32.34
CA VAL A 575 4.66 1.59 -31.40
C VAL A 575 3.80 2.56 -32.20
N ASP A 576 2.50 2.41 -32.15
CA ASP A 576 1.56 3.10 -33.04
C ASP A 576 1.61 4.63 -32.98
N TYR A 577 1.93 5.18 -31.84
CA TYR A 577 2.08 6.63 -31.65
C TYR A 577 3.50 7.16 -31.87
N SER A 578 4.45 6.30 -32.24
CA SER A 578 5.82 6.72 -32.50
C SER A 578 6.01 7.14 -33.96
N PRO A 579 6.55 8.33 -34.24
CA PRO A 579 6.79 8.77 -35.60
C PRO A 579 7.84 7.93 -36.36
N CYS A 580 8.69 7.19 -35.62
CA CYS A 580 9.80 6.45 -36.20
C CYS A 580 9.66 4.93 -36.13
N MET A 581 8.69 4.43 -35.39
CA MET A 581 8.52 2.99 -35.14
C MET A 581 7.07 2.56 -35.31
N ASN A 582 6.36 3.20 -36.25
CA ASN A 582 5.01 2.78 -36.62
C ASN A 582 5.06 1.75 -37.77
N SER A 583 3.95 1.11 -38.04
CA SER A 583 3.84 0.10 -39.11
C SER A 583 4.20 0.64 -40.49
N ALA A 584 4.12 1.96 -40.70
CA ALA A 584 4.44 2.60 -41.99
C ALA A 584 5.93 2.85 -42.21
N THR A 585 6.72 3.03 -41.10
CA THR A 585 8.18 3.28 -41.19
C THR A 585 8.99 2.01 -41.07
N GLY A 586 8.35 0.87 -40.81
CA GLY A 586 9.02 -0.40 -40.44
C GLY A 586 9.36 -0.47 -38.98
N GLY A 587 9.24 -1.65 -38.38
CA GLY A 587 9.55 -1.88 -36.95
C GLY A 587 11.04 -1.71 -36.67
N LEU A 588 11.36 -1.47 -35.39
CA LEU A 588 12.73 -1.48 -34.89
C LEU A 588 13.26 -2.91 -34.83
N THR A 589 14.30 -3.20 -35.64
CA THR A 589 15.08 -4.45 -35.54
C THR A 589 16.54 -4.09 -35.28
N ALA A 590 17.01 -4.41 -34.09
CA ALA A 590 18.37 -4.08 -33.65
C ALA A 590 18.93 -5.12 -32.69
N HIS A 591 20.25 -5.25 -32.67
CA HIS A 591 20.98 -6.13 -31.77
C HIS A 591 22.00 -5.34 -30.98
N ALA A 592 22.02 -5.54 -29.66
CA ALA A 592 22.98 -4.95 -28.76
C ALA A 592 23.72 -6.05 -28.00
N PRO A 593 25.02 -6.27 -28.21
CA PRO A 593 25.79 -7.20 -27.41
C PRO A 593 25.95 -6.65 -25.99
N GLN A 594 25.99 -7.55 -25.01
CA GLN A 594 26.33 -7.17 -23.63
C GLN A 594 27.77 -6.64 -23.58
N GLY A 595 28.03 -5.77 -22.60
CA GLY A 595 29.37 -5.18 -22.43
C GLY A 595 29.70 -4.10 -23.45
N SER A 596 28.72 -3.46 -24.08
CA SER A 596 28.92 -2.40 -25.09
C SER A 596 28.31 -1.07 -24.67
N ILE A 597 28.79 0.01 -25.25
CA ILE A 597 28.24 1.35 -25.13
C ILE A 597 27.44 1.67 -26.39
N ILE A 598 26.16 1.96 -26.26
CA ILE A 598 25.25 2.22 -27.35
C ILE A 598 24.72 3.64 -27.24
N GLN A 599 24.92 4.42 -28.32
CA GLN A 599 24.39 5.76 -28.43
C GLN A 599 23.16 5.76 -29.32
N ILE A 600 22.03 6.28 -28.81
CA ILE A 600 20.82 6.51 -29.59
C ILE A 600 20.77 7.98 -29.98
N ALA A 601 21.02 8.27 -31.25
CA ALA A 601 21.09 9.61 -31.80
C ALA A 601 19.89 9.91 -32.72
N GLY A 602 19.42 11.13 -32.73
CA GLY A 602 18.31 11.53 -33.59
C GLY A 602 17.79 12.94 -33.29
N PRO A 603 16.94 13.52 -34.13
CA PRO A 603 16.36 14.83 -33.88
C PRO A 603 15.47 14.84 -32.63
N HIS A 604 15.06 16.06 -32.22
CA HIS A 604 14.14 16.20 -31.11
C HIS A 604 12.80 15.50 -31.50
N ASP A 605 12.14 14.92 -30.52
CA ASP A 605 10.84 14.21 -30.67
C ASP A 605 10.84 13.05 -31.72
N SER A 606 12.01 12.47 -31.98
CA SER A 606 12.13 11.30 -32.87
C SER A 606 11.80 9.98 -32.20
N GLY A 607 11.35 9.96 -30.93
CA GLY A 607 10.99 8.72 -30.22
C GLY A 607 12.15 7.99 -29.53
N LYS A 608 13.34 8.64 -29.38
CA LYS A 608 14.50 8.02 -28.70
C LYS A 608 14.19 7.53 -27.27
N GLY A 609 13.39 8.31 -26.51
CA GLY A 609 12.98 7.91 -25.17
C GLY A 609 12.10 6.65 -25.16
N ILE A 610 11.29 6.47 -26.20
CA ILE A 610 10.43 5.30 -26.36
C ILE A 610 11.27 4.01 -26.46
N VAL A 611 12.42 4.06 -27.16
CA VAL A 611 13.33 2.90 -27.24
C VAL A 611 13.84 2.48 -25.88
N LEU A 612 14.18 3.45 -25.02
CA LEU A 612 14.61 3.14 -23.64
C LEU A 612 13.45 2.63 -22.77
N SER A 613 12.26 3.21 -22.92
CA SER A 613 11.06 2.74 -22.21
C SER A 613 10.67 1.32 -22.57
N LEU A 614 10.76 0.97 -23.87
CA LEU A 614 10.54 -0.39 -24.38
C LEU A 614 11.58 -1.39 -23.82
N LEU A 615 12.83 -0.97 -23.74
CA LEU A 615 13.92 -1.80 -23.22
C LEU A 615 13.71 -2.18 -21.74
N CYS A 616 13.25 -1.20 -20.97
CA CYS A 616 13.07 -1.33 -19.53
C CYS A 616 11.64 -1.72 -19.09
N ASP A 617 10.81 -2.21 -20.03
CA ASP A 617 9.40 -2.62 -19.79
C ASP A 617 8.49 -1.52 -19.24
N ALA A 618 8.93 -0.26 -19.31
CA ALA A 618 8.08 0.87 -18.92
C ALA A 618 6.97 1.14 -19.95
N LEU A 619 7.08 0.54 -21.14
CA LEU A 619 6.13 0.67 -22.21
C LEU A 619 6.02 -0.66 -22.98
N PRO A 620 4.84 -1.26 -23.11
CA PRO A 620 4.67 -2.44 -23.95
C PRO A 620 4.69 -2.07 -25.45
N PRO A 621 5.30 -2.89 -26.32
CA PRO A 621 5.23 -2.67 -27.77
C PRO A 621 3.82 -2.97 -28.28
N SER A 622 3.36 -2.20 -29.33
CA SER A 622 2.10 -2.50 -30.03
C SER A 622 2.21 -3.78 -30.86
N SER A 623 3.38 -4.05 -31.43
CA SER A 623 3.70 -5.31 -32.12
C SER A 623 5.21 -5.58 -32.07
N GLY A 624 5.61 -6.82 -32.35
CA GLY A 624 7.00 -7.26 -32.21
C GLY A 624 7.36 -7.65 -30.78
N SER A 625 8.66 -7.78 -30.50
CA SER A 625 9.15 -8.18 -29.19
C SER A 625 10.50 -7.58 -28.84
N VAL A 626 10.68 -7.24 -27.57
CA VAL A 626 11.97 -6.85 -26.99
C VAL A 626 12.46 -8.02 -26.13
N LEU A 627 13.53 -8.65 -26.57
CA LEU A 627 14.08 -9.85 -25.97
C LEU A 627 15.35 -9.51 -25.20
N VAL A 628 15.24 -9.47 -23.91
CA VAL A 628 16.33 -9.28 -22.95
C VAL A 628 16.41 -10.51 -22.08
N SER A 629 17.60 -10.99 -21.80
CA SER A 629 17.72 -12.17 -20.94
C SER A 629 17.27 -11.85 -19.50
N PRO A 630 16.44 -12.70 -18.88
CA PRO A 630 15.82 -12.42 -17.57
C PRO A 630 16.78 -12.20 -16.41
N HIS A 631 18.03 -12.66 -16.53
CA HIS A 631 19.06 -12.45 -15.50
C HIS A 631 19.62 -11.03 -15.47
N LEU A 632 19.37 -10.22 -16.53
CA LEU A 632 19.90 -8.88 -16.61
C LEU A 632 19.06 -7.90 -15.79
N HIS A 633 19.73 -7.22 -14.88
CA HIS A 633 19.13 -6.11 -14.14
C HIS A 633 19.21 -4.83 -14.98
N LEU A 634 18.04 -4.30 -15.37
CA LEU A 634 17.93 -3.08 -16.15
C LEU A 634 17.58 -1.90 -15.26
N LEU A 635 18.25 -0.76 -15.46
CA LEU A 635 17.93 0.48 -14.78
C LEU A 635 17.69 1.58 -15.80
N ASN A 636 16.48 2.15 -15.78
CA ASN A 636 16.14 3.34 -16.56
C ASN A 636 16.34 4.60 -15.73
N VAL A 637 17.17 5.51 -16.21
CA VAL A 637 17.45 6.80 -15.61
C VAL A 637 16.75 7.89 -16.44
N PRO A 638 15.62 8.44 -15.96
CA PRO A 638 14.86 9.43 -16.70
C PRO A 638 15.59 10.77 -16.77
N HIS A 639 15.17 11.63 -17.69
CA HIS A 639 15.74 12.97 -17.84
C HIS A 639 15.48 13.88 -16.63
N VAL A 640 14.33 13.76 -15.98
CA VAL A 640 14.00 14.52 -14.78
C VAL A 640 14.49 13.75 -13.55
N PRO A 641 15.41 14.33 -12.76
CA PRO A 641 15.88 13.67 -11.55
C PRO A 641 14.77 13.48 -10.51
N LEU A 642 14.63 12.26 -9.99
CA LEU A 642 13.65 11.89 -8.99
C LEU A 642 14.32 11.63 -7.64
N PHE A 643 13.80 12.26 -6.57
CA PHE A 643 14.29 12.11 -5.20
C PHE A 643 13.14 11.90 -4.23
N MET A 644 13.38 11.14 -3.19
CA MET A 644 12.48 11.00 -2.06
C MET A 644 12.69 12.18 -1.10
N GLY A 645 11.66 13.03 -0.91
CA GLY A 645 11.76 14.25 -0.11
C GLY A 645 11.95 14.00 1.38
N SER A 646 11.37 12.90 1.90
CA SER A 646 11.46 12.46 3.29
C SER A 646 12.79 11.82 3.67
N VAL A 647 13.68 11.55 2.70
CA VAL A 647 14.95 10.86 2.90
C VAL A 647 16.09 11.80 2.55
N GLY A 648 17.17 11.79 3.32
CA GLY A 648 18.33 12.64 3.07
C GLY A 648 19.20 12.17 1.90
N VAL A 649 20.41 12.69 1.85
CA VAL A 649 21.34 12.43 0.73
C VAL A 649 21.83 10.98 0.71
N PHE A 650 22.15 10.42 1.87
CA PHE A 650 22.66 9.04 1.97
C PHE A 650 21.58 8.03 1.53
N GLY A 651 20.38 8.11 2.08
CA GLY A 651 19.30 7.21 1.74
C GLY A 651 18.84 7.35 0.28
N ASN A 652 18.83 8.58 -0.27
CA ASN A 652 18.53 8.80 -1.69
C ASN A 652 19.56 8.19 -2.64
N ILE A 653 20.85 8.22 -2.27
CA ILE A 653 21.92 7.65 -3.12
C ILE A 653 21.92 6.12 -3.07
N HIS A 654 21.72 5.56 -1.89
CA HIS A 654 21.75 4.11 -1.68
C HIS A 654 20.40 3.43 -1.85
N VAL A 655 19.30 4.22 -1.94
CA VAL A 655 17.92 3.73 -2.01
C VAL A 655 17.59 2.84 -0.81
N ILE A 656 18.04 3.27 0.38
CA ILE A 656 17.76 2.59 1.65
C ILE A 656 17.08 3.54 2.61
N SER A 657 16.19 2.98 3.40
CA SER A 657 15.50 3.67 4.49
C SER A 657 15.62 2.95 5.83
N ASP A 658 16.16 1.72 5.82
CA ASP A 658 16.25 0.88 7.02
C ASP A 658 17.71 0.82 7.53
N ALA A 659 17.87 0.94 8.85
CA ALA A 659 19.15 0.83 9.54
C ALA A 659 19.82 -0.55 9.39
N GLY A 660 19.03 -1.61 9.19
CA GLY A 660 19.53 -2.97 9.00
C GLY A 660 20.34 -3.17 7.71
N GLU A 661 20.20 -2.26 6.74
CA GLU A 661 20.91 -2.30 5.47
C GLU A 661 22.25 -1.54 5.48
N TYR A 662 22.57 -0.82 6.56
CA TYR A 662 23.80 -0.03 6.63
C TYR A 662 25.06 -0.90 6.61
N SER A 663 26.02 -0.53 5.78
CA SER A 663 27.36 -1.13 5.72
C SER A 663 28.46 -0.07 5.60
N PRO A 664 29.58 -0.19 6.37
CA PRO A 664 30.72 0.73 6.25
C PRO A 664 31.35 0.77 4.84
N ALA A 665 31.33 -0.36 4.13
CA ALA A 665 31.81 -0.44 2.76
C ALA A 665 30.95 0.39 1.79
N MET A 666 29.65 0.36 2.00
CA MET A 666 28.66 1.14 1.26
C MET A 666 28.85 2.64 1.47
N TYR A 667 29.03 3.07 2.73
CA TYR A 667 29.34 4.46 3.06
C TYR A 667 30.62 4.95 2.33
N ALA A 668 31.72 4.18 2.43
CA ALA A 668 32.99 4.55 1.80
C ALA A 668 32.89 4.61 0.27
N ARG A 669 32.14 3.69 -0.35
CA ARG A 669 31.92 3.67 -1.80
C ARG A 669 31.07 4.86 -2.26
N GLY A 670 30.00 5.20 -1.52
CA GLY A 670 29.18 6.37 -1.82
C GLY A 670 29.96 7.68 -1.73
N LEU A 671 30.79 7.84 -0.71
CA LEU A 671 31.65 9.02 -0.55
C LEU A 671 32.65 9.19 -1.73
N ARG A 672 33.29 8.10 -2.17
CA ARG A 672 34.15 8.14 -3.36
C ARG A 672 33.39 8.53 -4.62
N MET A 673 32.15 8.01 -4.78
CA MET A 673 31.29 8.34 -5.92
C MET A 673 30.90 9.81 -5.95
N LEU A 674 30.55 10.39 -4.80
CA LEU A 674 30.25 11.83 -4.68
C LEU A 674 31.45 12.70 -5.08
N GLN A 675 32.64 12.34 -4.61
CA GLN A 675 33.88 13.03 -4.96
C GLN A 675 34.18 12.95 -6.46
N ARG A 676 34.01 11.77 -7.04
CA ARG A 676 34.27 11.52 -8.47
C ARG A 676 33.35 12.34 -9.38
N LEU A 677 32.11 12.48 -8.98
CA LEU A 677 31.11 13.28 -9.70
C LEU A 677 31.13 14.78 -9.28
N ARG A 678 32.15 15.19 -8.55
CA ARG A 678 32.33 16.58 -8.07
C ARG A 678 31.12 17.11 -7.29
N LEU A 679 30.54 16.27 -6.43
CA LEU A 679 29.46 16.60 -5.48
C LEU A 679 30.02 16.73 -4.05
N ASP A 680 31.17 17.33 -3.90
CA ASP A 680 31.96 17.44 -2.66
C ASP A 680 31.68 18.74 -1.88
N LYS A 681 30.52 19.39 -2.10
CA LYS A 681 30.13 20.56 -1.31
C LYS A 681 30.05 20.20 0.18
N PRO A 682 30.55 21.07 1.08
CA PRO A 682 30.62 20.75 2.50
C PRO A 682 29.28 20.33 3.09
N TRP A 683 28.17 21.01 2.74
CA TRP A 683 26.85 20.72 3.27
C TRP A 683 26.27 19.37 2.74
N ILE A 684 26.56 18.99 1.49
CA ILE A 684 26.14 17.67 0.94
C ILE A 684 26.84 16.56 1.72
N LYS A 685 28.14 16.73 1.96
CA LYS A 685 28.93 15.79 2.73
C LYS A 685 28.46 15.70 4.18
N GLU A 686 28.19 16.84 4.81
CA GLU A 686 27.69 16.90 6.18
C GLU A 686 26.34 16.17 6.34
N MET A 687 25.40 16.40 5.42
CA MET A 687 24.12 15.67 5.39
C MET A 687 24.34 14.16 5.18
N TYR A 688 25.20 13.78 4.23
CA TYR A 688 25.52 12.38 3.97
C TYR A 688 26.13 11.71 5.21
N ASP A 689 27.05 12.39 5.91
CA ASP A 689 27.73 11.88 7.10
C ASP A 689 26.80 11.83 8.32
N SER A 690 25.89 12.80 8.48
CA SER A 690 24.93 12.84 9.60
C SER A 690 23.90 11.73 9.50
N GLU A 691 23.32 11.54 8.32
CA GLU A 691 22.35 10.48 8.06
C GLU A 691 22.98 9.09 8.19
N ALA A 692 24.18 8.89 7.64
CA ALA A 692 24.93 7.63 7.79
C ALA A 692 25.25 7.29 9.24
N ARG A 693 25.53 8.31 10.09
CA ARG A 693 25.76 8.13 11.54
C ARG A 693 24.48 7.71 12.24
N ALA A 694 23.37 8.38 11.96
CA ALA A 694 22.06 8.04 12.53
C ALA A 694 21.66 6.60 12.20
N LEU A 695 21.78 6.18 10.94
CA LEU A 695 21.52 4.80 10.51
C LEU A 695 22.45 3.79 11.16
N ARG A 696 23.73 4.14 11.33
CA ARG A 696 24.69 3.28 12.03
C ARG A 696 24.33 3.10 13.51
N GLU A 697 23.99 4.18 14.21
CA GLU A 697 23.58 4.13 15.62
C GLU A 697 22.29 3.32 15.80
N ALA A 698 21.33 3.48 14.87
CA ALA A 698 20.12 2.67 14.85
C ALA A 698 20.43 1.18 14.61
N ALA A 699 21.33 0.86 13.66
CA ALA A 699 21.76 -0.51 13.39
C ALA A 699 22.47 -1.15 14.60
N GLU A 700 23.30 -0.39 15.33
CA GLU A 700 23.97 -0.85 16.55
C GLU A 700 22.96 -1.13 17.68
N ARG A 701 21.90 -0.32 17.81
CA ARG A 701 20.79 -0.57 18.77
C ARG A 701 20.02 -1.85 18.43
N MET A 702 19.71 -2.08 17.17
CA MET A 702 19.04 -3.31 16.71
C MET A 702 19.89 -4.58 16.90
N GLY A 703 21.22 -4.49 16.82
CA GLY A 703 22.14 -5.62 17.03
C GLY A 703 22.16 -6.17 18.45
N HIS A 704 21.64 -5.45 19.43
CA HIS A 704 21.53 -5.87 20.84
C HIS A 704 20.14 -6.41 21.23
N GLY A 705 19.18 -6.39 20.30
CA GLY A 705 17.81 -6.88 20.51
C GLY A 705 17.58 -8.26 19.89
N SER A 706 16.68 -9.04 20.48
CA SER A 706 16.29 -10.39 20.04
C SER A 706 15.76 -10.39 18.59
N PRO A 707 15.90 -11.50 17.84
CA PRO A 707 15.54 -11.57 16.41
C PRO A 707 14.05 -11.40 16.07
N GLU A 708 13.18 -11.28 17.05
CA GLU A 708 11.72 -11.16 16.86
C GLU A 708 11.22 -9.73 16.59
N SER A 709 12.08 -8.70 16.69
CA SER A 709 11.71 -7.28 16.48
C SER A 709 11.97 -6.75 15.05
N LYS A 710 12.15 -7.61 14.05
CA LYS A 710 12.51 -7.21 12.68
C LYS A 710 11.36 -6.65 11.84
N PHE A 711 10.16 -6.48 12.39
CA PHE A 711 9.05 -5.85 11.69
C PHE A 711 8.58 -4.59 12.43
N TRP A 712 8.93 -3.41 11.89
CA TRP A 712 8.23 -2.13 12.05
C TRP A 712 7.50 -1.94 13.40
N CYS A 713 8.24 -1.91 14.51
CA CYS A 713 7.76 -1.27 15.72
C CYS A 713 8.38 0.12 15.78
N TYR A 714 7.60 1.14 15.48
CA TYR A 714 7.68 2.35 16.28
C TYR A 714 7.31 1.86 17.70
N GLU A 715 8.29 1.53 18.52
CA GLU A 715 8.11 1.55 19.96
C GLU A 715 7.91 3.03 20.28
N GLU A 716 6.65 3.40 20.49
CA GLU A 716 6.36 4.54 21.36
C GLU A 716 7.01 4.19 22.70
N ASP A 717 8.15 4.80 22.98
CA ASP A 717 8.72 4.87 24.32
C ASP A 717 7.65 5.52 25.19
N ASP A 718 6.89 4.68 25.91
CA ASP A 718 5.89 5.06 26.90
C ASP A 718 6.62 5.52 28.18
N ASP A 719 7.53 6.47 28.06
CA ASP A 719 8.04 7.28 29.16
C ASP A 719 7.22 8.58 29.20
N GLY A 720 6.08 8.47 29.91
CA GLY A 720 5.23 9.59 30.23
C GLY A 720 5.96 10.64 31.08
N ASN A 721 6.66 11.53 30.42
CA ASN A 721 7.03 12.86 30.90
C ASN A 721 7.77 13.64 29.79
N ASN A 722 7.03 14.12 28.78
CA ASN A 722 7.43 15.31 28.02
C ASN A 722 6.16 15.91 27.39
N GLU A 723 5.44 16.70 28.16
CA GLU A 723 4.35 17.54 27.68
C GLU A 723 4.87 18.82 27.00
N ASP A 724 6.04 18.83 26.40
CA ASP A 724 6.61 19.97 25.67
C ASP A 724 7.49 19.54 24.48
N GLU A 725 7.29 18.35 23.86
CA GLU A 725 7.77 18.13 22.52
C GLU A 725 6.72 18.76 21.57
N GLU A 726 6.96 20.02 21.21
CA GLU A 726 6.42 20.64 20.01
C GLU A 726 6.47 19.57 18.90
N GLU A 727 5.31 19.21 18.34
CA GLU A 727 5.21 18.44 17.11
C GLU A 727 6.17 19.13 16.13
N GLU A 728 7.39 18.62 15.98
CA GLU A 728 8.25 18.96 14.86
C GLU A 728 7.44 18.49 13.64
N GLU A 729 6.65 19.42 13.08
CA GLU A 729 6.13 19.31 11.73
C GLU A 729 7.30 18.78 10.91
N GLU A 730 7.20 17.59 10.32
CA GLU A 730 8.20 17.01 9.41
C GLU A 730 8.52 18.09 8.39
N GLU A 731 9.56 18.87 8.69
CA GLU A 731 9.99 20.00 7.91
C GLU A 731 10.37 19.44 6.54
N TYR A 732 9.47 19.61 5.57
CA TYR A 732 9.66 19.25 4.16
C TYR A 732 11.09 19.60 3.77
N ASN A 733 11.98 18.62 3.71
CA ASN A 733 13.41 18.77 3.74
C ASN A 733 13.89 19.60 2.54
N PRO A 734 14.21 20.87 2.70
CA PRO A 734 14.45 21.79 1.58
C PRO A 734 15.75 21.53 0.84
N TRP A 735 16.52 20.47 1.21
CA TRP A 735 17.84 20.19 0.65
C TRP A 735 17.79 19.97 -0.88
N ILE A 736 16.73 19.35 -1.39
CA ILE A 736 16.56 19.12 -2.84
C ILE A 736 16.48 20.45 -3.59
N ASN A 737 15.91 21.49 -2.96
CA ASN A 737 15.78 22.82 -3.55
C ASN A 737 17.09 23.63 -3.51
N ARG A 738 18.08 23.22 -2.69
CA ARG A 738 19.43 23.81 -2.66
C ARG A 738 20.33 23.29 -3.77
N LEU A 739 19.92 22.18 -4.44
CA LEU A 739 20.69 21.60 -5.54
C LEU A 739 20.33 22.27 -6.87
N SER A 740 21.35 22.61 -7.65
CA SER A 740 21.16 23.01 -9.04
C SER A 740 20.73 21.80 -9.90
N THR A 741 20.15 22.05 -11.07
CA THR A 741 19.75 21.00 -12.02
C THR A 741 20.90 20.05 -12.35
N SER A 742 22.10 20.57 -12.58
CA SER A 742 23.31 19.78 -12.83
C SER A 742 23.71 18.91 -11.64
N GLU A 743 23.54 19.40 -10.40
CA GLU A 743 23.85 18.63 -9.19
C GLU A 743 22.82 17.53 -8.96
N LYS A 744 21.54 17.81 -9.19
CA LYS A 744 20.48 16.81 -9.16
C LYS A 744 20.79 15.67 -10.13
N TRP A 745 21.19 16.00 -11.34
CA TRP A 745 21.57 15.00 -12.34
C TRP A 745 22.76 14.14 -11.90
N ARG A 746 23.82 14.77 -11.39
CA ARG A 746 25.00 14.05 -10.91
C ARG A 746 24.71 13.16 -9.71
N LEU A 747 23.83 13.61 -8.82
CA LEU A 747 23.38 12.81 -7.68
C LEU A 747 22.57 11.57 -8.15
N GLN A 748 21.71 11.73 -9.15
CA GLN A 748 20.96 10.62 -9.76
C GLN A 748 21.92 9.62 -10.45
N LEU A 749 22.97 10.10 -11.12
CA LEU A 749 23.99 9.25 -11.71
C LEU A 749 24.81 8.53 -10.64
N ALA A 750 25.13 9.19 -9.51
CA ALA A 750 25.79 8.54 -8.38
C ALA A 750 24.99 7.34 -7.89
N ARG A 751 23.69 7.53 -7.68
CA ARG A 751 22.75 6.46 -7.34
C ARG A 751 22.77 5.32 -8.35
N ALA A 752 22.70 5.65 -9.65
CA ALA A 752 22.70 4.66 -10.73
C ALA A 752 23.98 3.81 -10.77
N PHE A 753 25.14 4.44 -10.60
CA PHE A 753 26.44 3.72 -10.56
C PHE A 753 26.62 2.87 -9.30
N LEU A 754 26.15 3.37 -8.16
CA LEU A 754 26.21 2.61 -6.90
C LEU A 754 25.33 1.37 -6.93
N HIS A 755 24.20 1.47 -7.60
CA HIS A 755 23.27 0.34 -7.81
C HIS A 755 23.84 -0.71 -8.78
N ASN A 756 24.83 -0.35 -9.60
CA ASN A 756 25.59 -1.23 -10.49
C ASN A 756 24.76 -2.15 -11.40
N PRO A 757 23.77 -1.63 -12.18
CA PRO A 757 22.93 -2.45 -13.02
C PRO A 757 23.70 -3.11 -14.17
N HIS A 758 23.20 -4.24 -14.69
CA HIS A 758 23.79 -4.89 -15.88
C HIS A 758 23.58 -4.07 -17.14
N VAL A 759 22.41 -3.43 -17.26
CA VAL A 759 22.08 -2.53 -18.37
C VAL A 759 21.63 -1.20 -17.82
N LEU A 760 22.39 -0.15 -18.11
CA LEU A 760 22.11 1.22 -17.69
C LEU A 760 21.57 2.02 -18.88
N ALA A 761 20.27 2.35 -18.85
CA ALA A 761 19.59 3.13 -19.85
C ALA A 761 19.45 4.59 -19.36
N LEU A 762 19.97 5.56 -20.14
CA LEU A 762 20.08 6.95 -19.72
C LEU A 762 19.42 7.90 -20.74
N THR A 763 18.51 8.73 -20.26
CA THR A 763 17.87 9.74 -21.11
C THR A 763 18.62 11.06 -21.03
N ARG A 764 19.33 11.45 -22.09
CA ARG A 764 20.08 12.70 -22.25
C ARG A 764 21.07 13.00 -21.10
N PRO A 765 21.95 12.07 -20.72
CA PRO A 765 22.73 12.17 -19.48
C PRO A 765 23.77 13.31 -19.46
N VAL A 766 24.13 13.87 -20.61
CA VAL A 766 25.22 14.85 -20.74
C VAL A 766 24.76 16.20 -21.29
N GLN A 767 23.49 16.41 -21.55
CA GLN A 767 22.98 17.57 -22.25
C GLN A 767 23.10 18.87 -21.45
N GLU A 768 22.88 18.83 -20.13
CA GLU A 768 22.84 19.98 -19.25
C GLU A 768 24.14 20.19 -18.46
N LEU A 769 25.25 19.64 -18.94
CA LEU A 769 26.54 19.64 -18.24
C LEU A 769 27.58 20.42 -19.00
N ASP A 770 28.44 21.11 -18.27
CA ASP A 770 29.64 21.75 -18.78
C ASP A 770 30.57 20.73 -19.43
N GLU A 771 31.43 21.19 -20.37
CA GLU A 771 32.31 20.29 -21.12
C GLU A 771 33.19 19.45 -20.22
N ASP A 772 33.76 20.03 -19.16
CA ASP A 772 34.63 19.33 -18.20
C ASP A 772 33.90 18.22 -17.45
N LEU A 773 32.68 18.50 -17.00
CA LEU A 773 31.81 17.50 -16.33
C LEU A 773 31.34 16.43 -17.30
N ARG A 774 31.04 16.81 -18.54
CA ARG A 774 30.67 15.89 -19.61
C ARG A 774 31.74 14.85 -19.83
N GLN A 775 33.01 15.29 -19.96
CA GLN A 775 34.17 14.39 -20.13
C GLN A 775 34.34 13.44 -18.94
N VAL A 776 34.16 13.93 -17.71
CA VAL A 776 34.22 13.08 -16.50
C VAL A 776 33.13 12.00 -16.57
N ILE A 777 31.87 12.33 -16.92
CA ILE A 777 30.79 11.35 -16.97
C ILE A 777 30.97 10.36 -18.11
N LEU A 778 31.44 10.82 -19.29
CA LEU A 778 31.72 9.93 -20.41
C LEU A 778 32.87 8.95 -20.02
N SER A 779 33.89 9.41 -19.31
CA SER A 779 34.95 8.52 -18.80
C SER A 779 34.42 7.51 -17.77
N CYS A 780 33.43 7.92 -16.92
CA CYS A 780 32.76 7.01 -16.02
C CYS A 780 31.97 5.93 -16.78
N PHE A 781 31.26 6.26 -17.87
CA PHE A 781 30.59 5.26 -18.69
C PHE A 781 31.57 4.26 -19.31
N GLN A 782 32.68 4.75 -19.79
CA GLN A 782 33.70 3.90 -20.37
C GLN A 782 34.31 2.94 -19.32
N GLU A 783 34.66 3.44 -18.16
CA GLU A 783 35.15 2.62 -17.07
C GLU A 783 34.10 1.65 -16.53
N PHE A 784 32.85 2.10 -16.41
CA PHE A 784 31.74 1.23 -15.97
C PHE A 784 31.60 -0.01 -16.85
N VAL A 785 31.79 0.13 -18.16
CA VAL A 785 31.74 -1.00 -19.10
C VAL A 785 33.06 -1.80 -19.06
N THR A 786 34.22 -1.16 -19.10
CA THR A 786 35.50 -1.85 -19.16
C THR A 786 35.91 -2.54 -17.86
N ALA A 787 35.66 -1.89 -16.70
CA ALA A 787 35.92 -2.46 -15.38
C ALA A 787 34.72 -3.26 -14.83
N ARG A 788 33.63 -3.39 -15.59
CA ARG A 788 32.44 -4.10 -15.21
C ARG A 788 31.85 -3.58 -13.89
N GLY A 789 31.80 -2.27 -13.72
CA GLY A 789 31.34 -1.55 -12.54
C GLY A 789 32.32 -0.45 -12.10
N LEU A 790 31.85 0.52 -11.29
CA LEU A 790 32.67 1.61 -10.76
C LEU A 790 33.00 1.41 -9.29
N ASP A 791 34.23 1.77 -8.93
CA ASP A 791 34.74 1.76 -7.55
C ASP A 791 34.52 0.43 -6.81
N MET A 792 34.63 -0.68 -7.50
CA MET A 792 34.58 -2.03 -6.96
C MET A 792 36.02 -2.59 -6.83
N ASP A 793 36.22 -3.60 -5.98
CA ASP A 793 37.55 -4.20 -5.77
C ASP A 793 38.12 -4.80 -7.05
N HIS A 794 39.29 -4.38 -7.45
CA HIS A 794 39.93 -4.75 -8.74
C HIS A 794 40.25 -6.25 -8.87
N LEU A 795 40.31 -6.98 -7.77
CA LEU A 795 40.67 -8.41 -7.80
C LEU A 795 39.64 -9.31 -8.49
N ASP A 796 38.39 -8.84 -8.62
CA ASP A 796 37.28 -9.66 -9.13
C ASP A 796 36.75 -9.28 -10.51
N VAL A 797 37.43 -8.41 -11.26
CA VAL A 797 36.91 -7.91 -12.56
C VAL A 797 36.61 -9.05 -13.54
N ALA A 798 37.43 -10.11 -13.55
CA ALA A 798 37.27 -11.25 -14.44
C ALA A 798 35.99 -12.06 -14.14
N HIS A 799 35.54 -12.04 -12.90
CA HIS A 799 34.34 -12.78 -12.42
C HIS A 799 33.06 -11.95 -12.48
N ARG A 800 33.16 -10.65 -12.77
CA ARG A 800 31.97 -9.78 -12.90
C ARG A 800 31.36 -9.92 -14.28
N ARG A 801 30.05 -9.74 -14.32
CA ARG A 801 29.30 -9.72 -15.58
C ARG A 801 29.57 -8.45 -16.38
N PRO A 802 29.45 -8.51 -17.70
CA PRO A 802 29.52 -7.35 -18.55
C PRO A 802 28.47 -6.28 -18.14
N ARG A 803 28.86 -5.01 -18.24
CA ARG A 803 27.94 -3.87 -18.04
C ARG A 803 27.72 -3.19 -19.37
N THR A 804 26.47 -2.88 -19.70
CA THR A 804 26.05 -2.25 -20.94
C THR A 804 25.48 -0.87 -20.64
N VAL A 805 25.89 0.15 -21.40
CA VAL A 805 25.36 1.51 -21.27
C VAL A 805 24.64 1.88 -22.55
N ILE A 806 23.37 2.31 -22.44
CA ILE A 806 22.56 2.78 -23.56
C ILE A 806 22.11 4.20 -23.24
N PHE A 807 22.46 5.17 -24.06
CA PHE A 807 22.12 6.56 -23.77
C PHE A 807 21.66 7.34 -25.00
N THR A 808 20.74 8.30 -24.75
CA THR A 808 20.20 9.15 -25.83
C THR A 808 20.95 10.47 -25.95
N THR A 809 21.09 10.97 -27.20
CA THR A 809 21.76 12.24 -27.52
C THR A 809 21.01 13.05 -28.56
N GLY A 810 21.47 14.27 -28.83
CA GLY A 810 21.00 15.08 -29.96
C GLY A 810 21.38 14.46 -31.31
N ALA A 811 20.86 15.03 -32.40
CA ALA A 811 21.11 14.53 -33.77
C ALA A 811 22.57 14.72 -34.23
N THR A 812 23.19 15.79 -33.75
CA THR A 812 24.57 16.22 -34.15
C THR A 812 25.64 15.73 -33.21
N ASP A 813 25.26 15.30 -31.98
CA ASP A 813 26.19 14.92 -30.96
C ASP A 813 26.78 13.53 -31.28
N GLN A 814 28.04 13.48 -31.54
CA GLN A 814 28.80 12.25 -31.77
C GLN A 814 29.83 12.11 -30.68
N TYR A 815 29.70 11.05 -29.90
CA TYR A 815 30.69 10.73 -28.85
C TYR A 815 31.51 9.51 -29.27
N ASP A 816 32.82 9.64 -29.22
CA ASP A 816 33.75 8.57 -29.62
C ASP A 816 33.78 7.38 -28.69
N ILE A 817 33.05 7.47 -27.55
CA ILE A 817 32.97 6.38 -26.60
C ILE A 817 32.00 5.26 -27.02
N ALA A 818 31.08 5.50 -27.96
CA ALA A 818 30.08 4.53 -28.36
C ALA A 818 30.61 3.46 -29.30
N ASP A 819 30.33 2.19 -29.02
CA ASP A 819 30.64 1.05 -29.87
C ASP A 819 29.61 0.89 -31.00
N TYR A 820 28.35 1.24 -30.70
CA TYR A 820 27.22 1.23 -31.64
C TYR A 820 26.47 2.56 -31.58
N VAL A 821 26.01 3.02 -32.75
CA VAL A 821 25.17 4.20 -32.89
C VAL A 821 23.85 3.80 -33.55
N TRP A 822 22.77 3.98 -32.84
CA TRP A 822 21.41 3.80 -33.36
C TRP A 822 20.86 5.16 -33.77
N ARG A 823 20.70 5.38 -35.06
CA ARG A 823 20.14 6.63 -35.59
C ARG A 823 18.64 6.49 -35.77
N VAL A 824 17.91 7.28 -35.01
CA VAL A 824 16.45 7.31 -35.06
C VAL A 824 15.99 8.48 -35.91
N SER A 825 15.29 8.20 -37.00
CA SER A 825 14.78 9.21 -37.94
C SER A 825 13.31 8.94 -38.27
N PRO A 826 12.44 9.98 -38.31
CA PRO A 826 11.06 9.84 -38.75
C PRO A 826 10.89 9.32 -40.20
N SER A 827 11.86 9.53 -41.06
CA SER A 827 11.79 9.15 -42.47
C SER A 827 12.34 7.77 -42.79
N SER A 828 13.32 7.30 -42.04
CA SER A 828 14.05 6.04 -42.31
C SER A 828 13.97 5.03 -41.18
N GLY A 829 13.16 5.29 -40.14
CA GLY A 829 13.10 4.41 -38.97
C GLY A 829 14.39 4.44 -38.13
N VAL A 830 14.81 3.27 -37.67
CA VAL A 830 16.05 3.13 -36.89
C VAL A 830 17.12 2.40 -37.70
N THR A 831 18.26 3.01 -37.81
CA THR A 831 19.45 2.41 -38.47
C THR A 831 20.56 2.16 -37.44
N VAL A 832 21.19 0.99 -37.54
CA VAL A 832 22.24 0.57 -36.62
C VAL A 832 23.59 0.67 -37.30
N GLU A 833 24.49 1.51 -36.77
CA GLU A 833 25.86 1.67 -37.25
C GLU A 833 26.84 1.10 -36.19
N LYS A 834 27.70 0.18 -36.64
CA LYS A 834 28.80 -0.30 -35.79
C LYS A 834 30.04 0.57 -36.02
N ARG A 835 30.65 1.09 -35.00
CA ARG A 835 31.91 1.83 -35.10
C ARG A 835 33.11 0.89 -35.12
N PRO A 836 34.19 1.29 -35.82
CA PRO A 836 35.41 0.50 -35.78
C PRO A 836 35.94 0.39 -34.34
N PRO A 837 36.55 -0.76 -34.00
CA PRO A 837 37.12 -0.96 -32.67
C PRO A 837 38.15 0.12 -32.34
N ARG A 838 38.08 0.62 -31.15
CA ARG A 838 39.01 1.65 -30.67
C ARG A 838 40.44 1.14 -30.74
N ARG A 839 41.35 1.94 -31.27
CA ARG A 839 42.77 1.75 -31.03
C ARG A 839 43.05 2.23 -29.61
N VAL A 840 43.26 1.32 -28.68
CA VAL A 840 43.66 1.57 -27.29
C VAL A 840 45.01 2.22 -27.28
#